data_66251115431bd0c53e13c02a2caef7b6
#
_entry.id   66251115431bd0c53e13c02a2caef7b6
#
_cell.length_a   1.000
_cell.length_b   1.000
_cell.length_c   1.000
_cell.angle_alpha   90.00
_cell.angle_beta   90.00
_cell.angle_gamma   90.00
#
_symmetry.space_group_name_H-M   'P 1'
#
loop_
_entity.id
_entity.type
_entity.pdbx_description
1 polymer ?
#
loop_
_entity_poly.entity_id
_entity_poly.type
_entity_poly.pdbx_seq_one_letter_code
_entity_poly.pdbx_strand_id
1 'polypeptide(L)'
;MATNPIQSAGLRFLQKFGVAFLWASMVGALLGGLAYFRVDRRELERDPRWHVPVRLFLEGLEARTVDWRARQLGASDERPDGVVLINVDEDTLTNARESQHPEWAMRPWPRELVGKLAEQAIREGATAVFIEDSFADVSAHQCAPCRGEDPRTDDARFAELLKRLGGKVTIGFDWSPEPRRPADRPLMPTLVRVAEVDDEAAAFPWLQRVLAQRTTAYLEHDGAKHRVWAGSTGEARTKELVAALEVKGTPVTRSLTAADDELEVSAELLHFKLRHVRLSGFDPELALRAAALDAPVAPLLLPEIGSASNRLLPDPDGVVRSVPLFVNTPRIGDGQGLLPALPIRLRGGALSIENGQLKSPDQPLVPIDRQGFLTLRWNAEEAGRAGRGTMKRAVPAWRLLVNREDDDAGRGVRHHDNDLAGRVVVLVDERTSPIFDTPVGELNRGQIWAQALTNVARGQGIRRVEPEMDFWLTVAFAFAGAVLAVAWSSLVRRPGWLAWVATLGVVIVVHAVLARQLYVTQQRQVAMAAPILACAFTFLASLGYARTLEQSLREFMLRALGGAVRADVFRRVERDLALMRPERRELTVFFSDIEGFTSVSNRKDPQVVVEVLRQYLGEMTTLVLDHGGHVDKYLGDGLMAFWGAPVALPNDAEAACDAALRMHARFDEKRKDWEARCDHSLTLRAGLETGDAVVGEMGTLHRVNYTVMGEPVATAFRLEALAKRYGVRTLCGETLVEEAHEAFLFRPLDVVRMGREGEPLKIYELLAPIAAEGFEWVRDYTAAWETWRAAKFSEALAAFEALAKSRPTDPVIARYVARCRELSAAPPPAGWDGIYDGD
;
A
#
# COMPACT_ATOMS: atom_id res chain seq x y z
N MET A 1 -24.50 33.41 18.12
CA MET A 1 -23.01 33.33 18.16
C MET A 1 -22.52 32.88 16.76
N ALA A 2 -22.14 33.85 15.93
CA ALA A 2 -21.60 33.57 14.60
C ALA A 2 -20.27 32.82 14.75
N THR A 3 -20.20 31.57 14.31
CA THR A 3 -18.93 30.84 14.26
C THR A 3 -18.10 31.44 13.11
N ASN A 4 -16.95 31.99 13.47
CA ASN A 4 -15.95 32.57 12.57
C ASN A 4 -15.72 31.65 11.37
N PRO A 5 -15.72 32.13 10.11
CA PRO A 5 -15.45 31.31 8.93
C PRO A 5 -14.15 30.52 8.99
N ILE A 6 -13.18 30.97 9.79
CA ILE A 6 -11.96 30.25 10.13
C ILE A 6 -12.26 28.96 10.94
N GLN A 7 -13.31 28.98 11.80
CA GLN A 7 -13.67 27.80 12.61
C GLN A 7 -14.35 26.70 11.75
N SER A 8 -15.15 27.07 10.74
CA SER A 8 -15.78 26.09 9.84
C SER A 8 -14.76 25.43 8.89
N ALA A 9 -13.76 26.19 8.43
CA ALA A 9 -12.65 25.65 7.64
C ALA A 9 -11.74 24.75 8.50
N GLY A 10 -11.47 25.18 9.75
CA GLY A 10 -10.71 24.40 10.72
C GLY A 10 -11.38 23.07 11.09
N LEU A 11 -12.71 23.06 11.26
CA LEU A 11 -13.47 21.85 11.57
C LEU A 11 -13.43 20.84 10.42
N ARG A 12 -13.55 21.31 9.17
CA ARG A 12 -13.41 20.48 7.96
C ARG A 12 -11.99 19.93 7.79
N PHE A 13 -10.98 20.74 8.06
CA PHE A 13 -9.61 20.31 8.08
C PHE A 13 -9.39 19.22 9.13
N LEU A 14 -9.91 19.41 10.35
CA LEU A 14 -9.81 18.43 11.44
C LEU A 14 -10.53 17.13 11.11
N GLN A 15 -11.69 17.17 10.45
CA GLN A 15 -12.38 15.94 9.99
C GLN A 15 -11.58 15.19 8.92
N LYS A 16 -11.09 15.89 7.88
CA LYS A 16 -10.22 15.29 6.86
C LYS A 16 -8.95 14.71 7.47
N PHE A 17 -8.33 15.45 8.38
CA PHE A 17 -7.14 15.04 9.10
C PHE A 17 -7.40 13.84 10.01
N GLY A 18 -8.50 13.85 10.77
CA GLY A 18 -8.86 12.76 11.69
C GLY A 18 -9.06 11.42 10.94
N VAL A 19 -9.77 11.42 9.81
CA VAL A 19 -9.97 10.20 9.01
C VAL A 19 -8.67 9.79 8.30
N ALA A 20 -7.90 10.73 7.76
CA ALA A 20 -6.60 10.43 7.17
C ALA A 20 -5.64 9.85 8.21
N PHE A 21 -5.66 10.36 9.45
CA PHE A 21 -4.89 9.83 10.57
C PHE A 21 -5.32 8.41 10.94
N LEU A 22 -6.61 8.12 10.93
CA LEU A 22 -7.17 6.80 11.20
C LEU A 22 -6.74 5.78 10.13
N TRP A 23 -6.79 6.16 8.86
CA TRP A 23 -6.25 5.36 7.76
C TRP A 23 -4.74 5.13 7.90
N ALA A 24 -3.97 6.17 8.25
CA ALA A 24 -2.53 6.05 8.45
C ALA A 24 -2.20 5.09 9.60
N SER A 25 -2.93 5.17 10.71
CA SER A 25 -2.76 4.27 11.85
C SER A 25 -3.08 2.83 11.48
N MET A 26 -4.20 2.60 10.81
CA MET A 26 -4.64 1.26 10.42
C MET A 26 -3.70 0.62 9.36
N VAL A 27 -3.38 1.34 8.29
CA VAL A 27 -2.49 0.86 7.22
C VAL A 27 -1.06 0.73 7.73
N GLY A 28 -0.59 1.69 8.52
CA GLY A 28 0.74 1.67 9.13
C GLY A 28 0.91 0.49 10.08
N ALA A 29 -0.07 0.23 10.96
CA ALA A 29 -0.05 -0.91 11.85
C ALA A 29 -0.12 -2.25 11.11
N LEU A 30 -0.96 -2.35 10.07
CA LEU A 30 -1.11 -3.57 9.27
C LEU A 30 0.18 -3.87 8.47
N LEU A 31 0.63 -2.96 7.63
CA LEU A 31 1.81 -3.18 6.79
C LEU A 31 3.10 -3.17 7.61
N GLY A 32 3.18 -2.33 8.65
CA GLY A 32 4.29 -2.34 9.60
C GLY A 32 4.36 -3.65 10.37
N GLY A 33 3.22 -4.18 10.83
CA GLY A 33 3.13 -5.49 11.48
C GLY A 33 3.56 -6.63 10.55
N LEU A 34 3.13 -6.61 9.29
CA LEU A 34 3.57 -7.59 8.29
C LEU A 34 5.08 -7.49 8.02
N ALA A 35 5.65 -6.29 8.04
CA ALA A 35 7.08 -6.09 7.88
C ALA A 35 7.88 -6.46 9.15
N TYR A 36 7.28 -6.28 10.34
CA TYR A 36 7.89 -6.67 11.63
C TYR A 36 8.00 -8.19 11.77
N PHE A 37 6.89 -8.91 11.50
CA PHE A 37 6.88 -10.36 11.49
C PHE A 37 7.49 -10.87 10.19
N ARG A 38 8.81 -10.82 10.10
CA ARG A 38 9.56 -11.37 8.97
C ARG A 38 9.24 -12.85 8.82
N VAL A 39 9.18 -13.31 7.59
CA VAL A 39 8.97 -14.74 7.32
C VAL A 39 10.17 -15.50 7.84
N ASP A 40 9.97 -16.34 8.86
CA ASP A 40 10.96 -17.31 9.26
C ASP A 40 11.00 -18.41 8.20
N ARG A 41 12.20 -18.69 7.67
CA ARG A 41 12.39 -19.77 6.67
C ARG A 41 11.90 -21.12 7.20
N ARG A 42 11.87 -21.32 8.52
CA ARG A 42 11.29 -22.51 9.17
C ARG A 42 9.77 -22.56 9.13
N GLU A 43 9.10 -21.39 9.16
CA GLU A 43 7.62 -21.32 9.10
C GLU A 43 7.10 -21.64 7.71
N LEU A 44 7.84 -21.32 6.66
CA LEU A 44 7.47 -21.62 5.27
C LEU A 44 7.30 -23.11 5.01
N GLU A 45 8.06 -23.95 5.71
CA GLU A 45 8.00 -25.40 5.55
C GLU A 45 6.86 -26.06 6.37
N ARG A 46 6.30 -25.35 7.38
CA ARG A 46 5.40 -25.97 8.37
C ARG A 46 3.90 -25.65 8.22
N ASP A 47 3.51 -24.45 7.72
CA ASP A 47 2.09 -24.07 7.72
C ASP A 47 1.75 -22.98 6.70
N PRO A 48 1.02 -23.27 5.60
CA PRO A 48 0.58 -22.28 4.62
C PRO A 48 -0.66 -21.52 5.08
N ARG A 49 -0.56 -20.68 6.12
CA ARG A 49 -1.66 -19.80 6.54
C ARG A 49 -1.90 -18.69 5.50
N TRP A 50 -3.12 -18.17 5.46
CA TRP A 50 -3.54 -17.13 4.50
C TRP A 50 -2.66 -15.87 4.49
N HIS A 51 -2.01 -15.52 5.59
CA HIS A 51 -1.11 -14.36 5.69
C HIS A 51 0.28 -14.59 5.06
N VAL A 52 0.66 -15.85 4.85
CA VAL A 52 1.93 -16.21 4.22
C VAL A 52 2.04 -15.66 2.79
N PRO A 53 1.03 -15.77 1.90
CA PRO A 53 1.10 -15.20 0.56
C PRO A 53 1.33 -13.69 0.54
N VAL A 54 0.70 -12.94 1.45
CA VAL A 54 0.88 -11.48 1.53
C VAL A 54 2.28 -11.12 2.03
N ARG A 55 2.77 -11.85 3.03
CA ARG A 55 4.16 -11.69 3.51
C ARG A 55 5.16 -12.03 2.41
N LEU A 56 4.99 -13.16 1.72
CA LEU A 56 5.85 -13.54 0.60
C LEU A 56 5.83 -12.50 -0.52
N PHE A 57 4.70 -11.90 -0.81
CA PHE A 57 4.59 -10.82 -1.79
C PHE A 57 5.41 -9.58 -1.36
N LEU A 58 5.28 -9.15 -0.10
CA LEU A 58 6.04 -8.02 0.44
C LEU A 58 7.55 -8.33 0.50
N GLU A 59 7.93 -9.52 0.94
CA GLU A 59 9.33 -9.99 0.96
C GLU A 59 9.89 -10.08 -0.48
N GLY A 60 9.12 -10.56 -1.45
CA GLY A 60 9.52 -10.61 -2.86
C GLY A 60 9.70 -9.21 -3.47
N LEU A 61 8.86 -8.24 -3.11
CA LEU A 61 9.05 -6.84 -3.50
C LEU A 61 10.31 -6.25 -2.85
N GLU A 62 10.51 -6.50 -1.56
CA GLU A 62 11.71 -6.03 -0.85
C GLU A 62 12.98 -6.67 -1.42
N ALA A 63 12.95 -7.96 -1.71
CA ALA A 63 14.04 -8.69 -2.35
C ALA A 63 14.50 -8.05 -3.66
N ARG A 64 13.56 -7.66 -4.53
CA ARG A 64 13.88 -6.93 -5.79
C ARG A 64 14.53 -5.57 -5.52
N THR A 65 14.13 -4.88 -4.45
CA THR A 65 14.79 -3.62 -4.08
C THR A 65 16.22 -3.85 -3.54
N VAL A 66 16.47 -4.98 -2.88
CA VAL A 66 17.80 -5.39 -2.45
C VAL A 66 18.68 -5.69 -3.66
N ASP A 67 18.19 -6.46 -4.64
CA ASP A 67 18.92 -6.76 -5.86
C ASP A 67 19.28 -5.51 -6.64
N TRP A 68 18.33 -4.56 -6.74
CA TRP A 68 18.61 -3.27 -7.36
C TRP A 68 19.73 -2.51 -6.62
N ARG A 69 19.69 -2.47 -5.28
CA ARG A 69 20.73 -1.82 -4.46
C ARG A 69 22.08 -2.55 -4.57
N ALA A 70 22.08 -3.88 -4.60
CA ALA A 70 23.27 -4.69 -4.75
C ALA A 70 23.99 -4.40 -6.09
N ARG A 71 23.23 -4.28 -7.19
CA ARG A 71 23.76 -3.90 -8.52
C ARG A 71 24.32 -2.48 -8.57
N GLN A 72 23.91 -1.60 -7.63
CA GLN A 72 24.41 -0.22 -7.52
C GLN A 72 25.68 -0.11 -6.68
N LEU A 73 26.06 -1.15 -5.95
CA LEU A 73 27.38 -1.26 -5.36
C LEU A 73 28.36 -1.39 -6.54
N GLY A 74 28.91 -0.27 -6.95
CA GLY A 74 29.94 -0.27 -7.99
C GLY A 74 31.13 -1.15 -7.58
N ALA A 75 31.89 -1.59 -8.56
CA ALA A 75 33.16 -2.24 -8.33
C ALA A 75 34.00 -1.44 -7.34
N SER A 76 34.35 -2.01 -6.21
CA SER A 76 35.48 -1.49 -5.48
C SER A 76 36.72 -1.80 -6.33
N ASP A 77 37.52 -0.81 -6.68
CA ASP A 77 38.84 -1.00 -7.31
C ASP A 77 39.82 -1.84 -6.43
N GLU A 78 39.35 -2.17 -5.22
CA GLU A 78 40.10 -3.01 -4.28
C GLU A 78 39.99 -4.47 -4.72
N ARG A 79 41.11 -5.00 -5.12
CA ARG A 79 41.31 -6.42 -5.40
C ARG A 79 40.87 -7.27 -4.21
N PRO A 80 40.13 -8.42 -4.40
CA PRO A 80 39.84 -9.35 -3.32
C PRO A 80 41.16 -9.94 -2.81
N ASP A 81 41.76 -9.25 -1.85
CA ASP A 81 42.95 -9.73 -1.21
C ASP A 81 42.56 -10.86 -0.26
N GLY A 82 42.97 -12.05 -0.50
CA GLY A 82 42.84 -13.17 0.41
C GLY A 82 42.16 -14.42 -0.09
N VAL A 83 41.37 -14.41 -1.17
CA VAL A 83 40.70 -15.61 -1.71
C VAL A 83 41.00 -15.78 -3.19
N VAL A 84 41.38 -16.97 -3.60
CA VAL A 84 41.59 -17.35 -5.01
C VAL A 84 40.72 -18.54 -5.35
N LEU A 85 39.99 -18.44 -6.47
CA LEU A 85 39.21 -19.54 -7.01
C LEU A 85 40.06 -20.33 -8.00
N ILE A 86 40.10 -21.64 -7.86
CA ILE A 86 40.73 -22.55 -8.83
C ILE A 86 39.60 -23.38 -9.46
N ASN A 87 39.42 -23.21 -10.76
CA ASN A 87 38.34 -23.85 -11.51
C ASN A 87 38.84 -25.02 -12.36
N VAL A 88 38.10 -26.12 -12.28
CA VAL A 88 38.12 -27.14 -13.33
C VAL A 88 37.11 -26.73 -14.42
N ASP A 89 37.63 -26.04 -15.40
CA ASP A 89 36.84 -25.38 -16.48
C ASP A 89 37.09 -26.05 -17.85
N GLU A 90 36.50 -25.49 -18.89
CA GLU A 90 36.68 -25.98 -20.26
C GLU A 90 38.13 -25.78 -20.75
N ASP A 91 38.82 -24.75 -20.28
CA ASP A 91 40.23 -24.54 -20.59
C ASP A 91 41.10 -25.69 -20.03
N THR A 92 40.77 -26.17 -18.84
CA THR A 92 41.42 -27.34 -18.24
C THR A 92 41.22 -28.59 -19.08
N LEU A 93 40.01 -28.80 -19.65
CA LEU A 93 39.73 -29.92 -20.53
C LEU A 93 40.37 -29.80 -21.89
N THR A 94 40.44 -28.61 -22.43
CA THR A 94 41.11 -28.37 -23.73
C THR A 94 42.59 -28.62 -23.61
N ASN A 95 43.22 -28.12 -22.58
CA ASN A 95 44.62 -28.39 -22.33
C ASN A 95 44.87 -29.87 -22.00
N ALA A 96 43.95 -30.56 -21.34
CA ALA A 96 44.02 -32.00 -21.13
C ALA A 96 44.00 -32.80 -22.44
N ARG A 97 43.23 -32.36 -23.46
CA ARG A 97 43.15 -32.99 -24.78
C ARG A 97 44.40 -32.72 -25.62
N GLU A 98 44.98 -31.53 -25.47
CA GLU A 98 46.19 -31.13 -26.20
C GLU A 98 47.48 -31.63 -25.54
N SER A 99 47.47 -31.90 -24.25
CA SER A 99 48.56 -32.40 -23.47
C SER A 99 48.52 -33.95 -23.38
N GLN A 100 49.63 -34.57 -22.93
CA GLN A 100 49.70 -36.03 -22.74
C GLN A 100 49.00 -36.52 -21.46
N HIS A 101 47.99 -35.79 -20.98
CA HIS A 101 47.27 -36.00 -19.71
C HIS A 101 45.78 -36.30 -19.91
N PRO A 102 45.40 -37.46 -20.48
CA PRO A 102 44.01 -37.82 -20.70
C PRO A 102 43.19 -37.91 -19.41
N GLU A 103 43.84 -38.13 -18.25
CA GLU A 103 43.22 -38.17 -16.92
C GLU A 103 42.59 -36.81 -16.52
N TRP A 104 43.09 -35.69 -17.04
CA TRP A 104 42.51 -34.35 -16.75
C TRP A 104 41.15 -34.14 -17.48
N ALA A 105 40.89 -34.96 -18.50
CA ALA A 105 39.63 -34.92 -19.23
C ALA A 105 38.56 -35.89 -18.69
N MET A 106 38.88 -36.68 -17.68
CA MET A 106 37.96 -37.66 -17.09
C MET A 106 36.73 -36.99 -16.44
N ARG A 107 35.58 -37.66 -16.44
CA ARG A 107 34.36 -37.22 -15.79
C ARG A 107 33.75 -38.36 -14.97
N PRO A 108 33.40 -38.14 -13.68
CA PRO A 108 33.95 -37.07 -12.78
C PRO A 108 35.46 -37.11 -12.67
N TRP A 109 36.07 -36.04 -12.18
CA TRP A 109 37.50 -36.00 -11.96
C TRP A 109 37.94 -37.05 -10.92
N PRO A 110 39.06 -37.73 -11.16
CA PRO A 110 39.67 -38.56 -10.11
C PRO A 110 39.97 -37.73 -8.89
N ARG A 111 39.57 -38.22 -7.71
CA ARG A 111 39.76 -37.49 -6.44
C ARG A 111 41.23 -37.27 -6.13
N GLU A 112 42.07 -38.19 -6.55
CA GLU A 112 43.53 -38.03 -6.44
C GLU A 112 44.02 -36.74 -7.15
N LEU A 113 43.47 -36.37 -8.31
CA LEU A 113 43.81 -35.12 -9.00
C LEU A 113 43.42 -33.91 -8.19
N VAL A 114 42.23 -33.93 -7.58
CA VAL A 114 41.76 -32.87 -6.66
C VAL A 114 42.72 -32.74 -5.48
N GLY A 115 43.19 -33.85 -4.92
CA GLY A 115 44.19 -33.88 -3.86
C GLY A 115 45.54 -33.28 -4.31
N LYS A 116 45.98 -33.60 -5.51
CA LYS A 116 47.22 -33.05 -6.10
C LYS A 116 47.10 -31.54 -6.31
N LEU A 117 45.97 -31.02 -6.70
CA LEU A 117 45.71 -29.57 -6.80
C LEU A 117 45.79 -28.90 -5.42
N ALA A 118 45.15 -29.49 -4.41
CA ALA A 118 45.21 -28.99 -3.05
C ALA A 118 46.64 -28.97 -2.51
N GLU A 119 47.38 -30.02 -2.77
CA GLU A 119 48.80 -30.10 -2.37
C GLU A 119 49.65 -29.03 -3.06
N GLN A 120 49.49 -28.83 -4.37
CA GLN A 120 50.20 -27.81 -5.12
C GLN A 120 49.86 -26.39 -4.66
N ALA A 121 48.60 -26.12 -4.40
CA ALA A 121 48.17 -24.82 -3.86
C ALA A 121 48.84 -24.50 -2.51
N ILE A 122 48.97 -25.50 -1.62
CA ILE A 122 49.70 -25.36 -0.35
C ILE A 122 51.20 -25.19 -0.56
N ARG A 123 51.81 -25.89 -1.52
CA ARG A 123 53.25 -25.73 -1.88
C ARG A 123 53.52 -24.31 -2.39
N GLU A 124 52.56 -23.71 -3.14
CA GLU A 124 52.66 -22.33 -3.62
C GLU A 124 52.30 -21.29 -2.55
N GLY A 125 52.14 -21.70 -1.31
CA GLY A 125 51.97 -20.80 -0.16
C GLY A 125 50.57 -20.50 0.27
N ALA A 126 49.52 -21.18 -0.27
CA ALA A 126 48.17 -21.03 0.22
C ALA A 126 48.05 -21.36 1.71
N THR A 127 47.33 -20.53 2.45
CA THR A 127 47.13 -20.73 3.91
C THR A 127 46.13 -21.84 4.20
N ALA A 128 45.12 -21.98 3.34
CA ALA A 128 44.10 -23.01 3.42
C ALA A 128 43.50 -23.30 2.05
N VAL A 129 43.06 -24.53 1.86
CA VAL A 129 42.33 -24.97 0.67
C VAL A 129 40.96 -25.51 1.07
N PHE A 130 39.92 -24.98 0.44
CA PHE A 130 38.58 -25.51 0.53
C PHE A 130 38.19 -26.21 -0.76
N ILE A 131 37.76 -27.45 -0.63
CA ILE A 131 37.25 -28.25 -1.73
C ILE A 131 35.73 -28.22 -1.62
N GLU A 132 35.06 -27.67 -2.63
CA GLU A 132 33.62 -27.41 -2.61
C GLU A 132 32.75 -28.69 -2.62
N ASP A 133 33.26 -29.78 -3.16
CA ASP A 133 32.54 -31.06 -3.24
C ASP A 133 32.41 -31.72 -1.85
N SER A 134 31.28 -32.39 -1.63
CA SER A 134 31.00 -33.13 -0.39
C SER A 134 31.60 -34.54 -0.36
N PHE A 135 31.91 -35.12 -1.52
CA PHE A 135 32.40 -36.50 -1.63
C PHE A 135 31.55 -37.53 -0.89
N ALA A 136 30.25 -37.35 -0.86
CA ALA A 136 29.30 -38.22 -0.16
C ALA A 136 29.20 -39.62 -0.82
N ASP A 137 29.43 -39.70 -2.12
CA ASP A 137 29.42 -40.94 -2.86
C ASP A 137 30.82 -41.49 -3.05
N VAL A 138 30.92 -42.78 -3.25
CA VAL A 138 32.16 -43.47 -3.53
C VAL A 138 32.66 -43.06 -4.95
N SER A 139 34.00 -42.83 -5.08
CA SER A 139 34.53 -42.41 -6.38
C SER A 139 34.19 -43.38 -7.48
N ALA A 140 33.78 -42.85 -8.63
CA ALA A 140 33.58 -43.66 -9.85
C ALA A 140 34.86 -44.33 -10.37
N HIS A 141 36.01 -43.82 -9.95
CA HIS A 141 37.36 -44.33 -10.37
C HIS A 141 37.97 -45.31 -9.40
N GLN A 142 37.16 -46.08 -8.67
CA GLN A 142 37.66 -47.09 -7.71
C GLN A 142 38.32 -48.29 -8.37
N CYS A 143 38.14 -48.53 -9.67
CA CYS A 143 38.83 -49.60 -10.34
C CYS A 143 40.35 -49.33 -10.33
N ALA A 144 41.02 -49.94 -9.37
CA ALA A 144 42.40 -50.28 -9.59
C ALA A 144 42.41 -51.20 -10.83
N PRO A 145 43.28 -51.40 -11.46
CA PRO A 145 44.60 -51.04 -11.81
C PRO A 145 44.70 -50.63 -13.27
N CYS A 146 44.10 -49.53 -13.63
CA CYS A 146 44.34 -49.10 -15.03
C CYS A 146 45.84 -48.77 -15.26
N ARG A 147 46.69 -48.77 -14.21
CA ARG A 147 48.13 -48.51 -14.30
C ARG A 147 48.95 -49.15 -13.17
N GLY A 148 48.72 -50.41 -12.88
CA GLY A 148 49.79 -51.36 -12.49
C GLY A 148 50.42 -51.35 -11.13
N GLU A 149 50.37 -50.36 -10.21
CA GLU A 149 51.30 -50.37 -9.08
C GLU A 149 50.72 -50.08 -7.67
N ASP A 150 49.52 -49.55 -7.57
CA ASP A 150 48.91 -49.26 -6.26
C ASP A 150 47.52 -49.88 -6.09
N PRO A 151 47.36 -50.85 -5.17
CA PRO A 151 46.07 -51.52 -4.96
C PRO A 151 45.06 -50.70 -4.20
N ARG A 152 45.43 -49.47 -3.77
CA ARG A 152 44.54 -48.60 -3.01
C ARG A 152 43.49 -47.95 -3.91
N THR A 153 42.28 -47.76 -3.40
CA THR A 153 41.21 -47.03 -4.10
C THR A 153 41.52 -45.56 -4.29
N ASP A 154 40.93 -44.94 -5.27
CA ASP A 154 41.03 -43.48 -5.50
C ASP A 154 40.70 -42.67 -4.21
N ASP A 155 39.65 -43.07 -3.48
CA ASP A 155 39.27 -42.45 -2.20
C ASP A 155 40.40 -42.60 -1.13
N ALA A 156 41.06 -43.77 -1.06
CA ALA A 156 42.12 -43.99 -0.07
C ALA A 156 43.37 -43.17 -0.40
N ARG A 157 43.74 -43.07 -1.70
CA ARG A 157 44.86 -42.25 -2.14
C ARG A 157 44.62 -40.77 -1.88
N PHE A 158 43.39 -40.31 -2.17
CA PHE A 158 42.94 -38.94 -1.89
C PHE A 158 43.02 -38.63 -0.39
N ALA A 159 42.45 -39.50 0.45
CA ALA A 159 42.50 -39.33 1.90
C ALA A 159 43.92 -39.24 2.45
N GLU A 160 44.88 -40.06 1.93
CA GLU A 160 46.28 -39.99 2.33
C GLU A 160 46.95 -38.68 1.91
N LEU A 161 46.64 -38.17 0.68
CA LEU A 161 47.11 -36.86 0.26
C LEU A 161 46.61 -35.75 1.22
N LEU A 162 45.31 -35.73 1.52
CA LEU A 162 44.75 -34.76 2.41
C LEU A 162 45.27 -34.85 3.84
N LYS A 163 45.50 -36.06 4.33
CA LYS A 163 46.09 -36.30 5.64
C LYS A 163 47.50 -35.66 5.79
N ARG A 164 48.32 -35.74 4.73
CA ARG A 164 49.65 -35.10 4.72
C ARG A 164 49.59 -33.58 4.79
N LEU A 165 48.50 -32.97 4.30
CA LEU A 165 48.28 -31.52 4.31
C LEU A 165 47.77 -31.01 5.66
N GLY A 166 47.38 -31.94 6.56
CA GLY A 166 46.87 -31.60 7.89
C GLY A 166 45.64 -30.70 7.86
N GLY A 167 45.42 -29.94 8.92
CA GLY A 167 44.25 -29.06 9.06
C GLY A 167 44.14 -27.89 8.07
N LYS A 168 45.01 -27.82 7.06
CA LYS A 168 44.97 -26.78 6.01
C LYS A 168 43.93 -27.07 4.94
N VAL A 169 43.38 -28.27 4.87
CA VAL A 169 42.36 -28.62 3.89
C VAL A 169 41.01 -28.82 4.57
N THR A 170 39.99 -28.25 3.97
CA THR A 170 38.60 -28.39 4.39
C THR A 170 37.76 -28.85 3.20
N ILE A 171 36.95 -29.90 3.37
CA ILE A 171 36.02 -30.40 2.38
C ILE A 171 34.60 -29.99 2.75
N GLY A 172 33.74 -29.77 1.73
CA GLY A 172 32.33 -29.49 1.88
C GLY A 172 31.55 -30.69 2.43
N PHE A 173 30.49 -30.43 3.13
CA PHE A 173 29.43 -31.42 3.35
C PHE A 173 28.07 -30.75 3.10
N ASP A 174 27.10 -31.54 2.63
CA ASP A 174 25.71 -31.11 2.48
C ASP A 174 24.85 -31.67 3.63
N TRP A 175 23.62 -31.17 3.76
CA TRP A 175 22.68 -31.60 4.78
C TRP A 175 21.23 -31.41 4.30
N SER A 176 20.27 -32.11 4.93
CA SER A 176 18.85 -31.96 4.67
C SER A 176 18.08 -31.53 5.91
N PRO A 177 17.11 -30.61 5.80
CA PRO A 177 16.17 -30.30 6.87
C PRO A 177 15.19 -31.44 7.15
N GLU A 178 15.01 -32.35 6.19
CA GLU A 178 14.17 -33.52 6.33
C GLU A 178 14.99 -34.75 6.78
N PRO A 179 14.46 -35.54 7.71
CA PRO A 179 15.10 -36.81 8.01
C PRO A 179 15.09 -37.72 6.78
N ARG A 180 16.23 -38.33 6.45
CA ARG A 180 16.23 -39.38 5.42
C ARG A 180 15.32 -40.51 5.89
N ARG A 181 14.37 -40.94 5.07
CA ARG A 181 13.52 -42.09 5.37
C ARG A 181 14.40 -43.33 5.49
N PRO A 182 14.21 -44.16 6.53
CA PRO A 182 15.00 -45.37 6.74
C PRO A 182 14.79 -46.47 5.70
N ALA A 183 14.12 -46.18 4.56
CA ALA A 183 13.54 -47.20 3.67
C ALA A 183 14.55 -48.14 3.02
N ASP A 184 15.86 -47.85 3.01
CA ASP A 184 16.87 -48.65 2.28
C ASP A 184 18.01 -49.20 3.18
N ARG A 185 17.85 -49.12 4.50
CA ARG A 185 18.86 -49.76 5.37
C ARG A 185 18.43 -51.21 5.65
N PRO A 186 19.33 -52.19 5.44
CA PRO A 186 19.06 -53.56 5.83
C PRO A 186 18.83 -53.58 7.35
N LEU A 187 17.76 -54.20 7.82
CA LEU A 187 17.52 -54.47 9.23
C LEU A 187 18.72 -55.16 9.81
N MET A 188 19.41 -54.53 10.77
CA MET A 188 20.55 -55.11 11.52
C MET A 188 20.00 -55.61 12.87
N PRO A 189 19.46 -56.84 12.91
CA PRO A 189 18.71 -57.30 14.10
C PRO A 189 19.56 -57.52 15.33
N THR A 190 20.89 -57.59 15.17
CA THR A 190 21.82 -57.92 16.26
C THR A 190 22.95 -56.88 16.34
N LEU A 191 23.26 -56.43 17.53
CA LEU A 191 24.44 -55.59 17.82
C LEU A 191 25.54 -56.43 18.41
N VAL A 192 26.81 -56.19 17.95
CA VAL A 192 28.04 -56.82 18.46
C VAL A 192 28.89 -55.77 19.11
N ARG A 193 29.23 -55.91 20.40
CA ARG A 193 30.12 -54.99 21.11
C ARG A 193 31.55 -55.17 20.58
N VAL A 194 32.12 -54.10 20.06
CA VAL A 194 33.48 -54.09 19.45
C VAL A 194 34.50 -53.58 20.44
N ALA A 195 34.18 -52.54 21.19
CA ALA A 195 35.10 -51.93 22.15
C ALA A 195 34.35 -51.27 23.31
N GLU A 196 35.03 -51.09 24.41
CA GLU A 196 34.62 -50.28 25.54
C GLU A 196 35.80 -49.36 25.88
N VAL A 197 35.58 -48.05 25.89
CA VAL A 197 36.62 -47.02 26.04
C VAL A 197 36.18 -46.00 27.09
N ASP A 198 37.13 -45.32 27.73
CA ASP A 198 36.84 -44.37 28.79
C ASP A 198 36.57 -42.95 28.28
N ASP A 199 36.78 -42.72 27.00
CA ASP A 199 36.69 -41.41 26.37
C ASP A 199 36.06 -41.59 24.98
N GLU A 200 35.19 -40.67 24.63
CA GLU A 200 34.47 -40.64 23.34
C GLU A 200 35.45 -40.48 22.15
N ALA A 201 36.54 -39.73 22.32
CA ALA A 201 37.58 -39.61 21.30
C ALA A 201 38.31 -40.94 21.04
N ALA A 202 38.48 -41.76 22.07
CA ALA A 202 39.01 -43.10 21.93
C ALA A 202 38.04 -44.09 21.24
N ALA A 203 36.76 -43.81 21.18
CA ALA A 203 35.81 -44.60 20.42
C ALA A 203 35.93 -44.40 18.90
N PHE A 204 36.46 -43.29 18.47
CA PHE A 204 36.48 -42.90 17.05
C PHE A 204 37.23 -43.89 16.15
N PRO A 205 38.46 -44.36 16.48
CA PRO A 205 39.16 -45.37 15.67
C PRO A 205 38.36 -46.69 15.55
N TRP A 206 37.60 -47.04 16.58
CA TRP A 206 36.78 -48.23 16.55
C TRP A 206 35.55 -48.07 15.66
N LEU A 207 34.88 -46.94 15.75
CA LEU A 207 33.76 -46.59 14.85
C LEU A 207 34.20 -46.60 13.40
N GLN A 208 35.36 -46.05 13.07
CA GLN A 208 35.92 -46.12 11.71
C GLN A 208 36.16 -47.55 11.24
N ARG A 209 36.73 -48.41 12.12
CA ARG A 209 36.92 -49.83 11.79
C ARG A 209 35.63 -50.58 11.55
N VAL A 210 34.57 -50.29 12.33
CA VAL A 210 33.23 -50.86 12.12
C VAL A 210 32.65 -50.46 10.79
N LEU A 211 32.75 -49.19 10.45
CA LEU A 211 32.24 -48.68 9.16
C LEU A 211 33.01 -49.18 7.95
N ALA A 212 34.33 -49.39 8.09
CA ALA A 212 35.14 -49.99 7.03
C ALA A 212 34.64 -51.41 6.70
N GLN A 213 33.95 -52.06 7.63
CA GLN A 213 33.30 -53.35 7.43
C GLN A 213 31.89 -53.23 6.72
N ARG A 214 31.49 -52.04 6.26
CA ARG A 214 30.22 -51.78 5.63
C ARG A 214 29.01 -52.18 6.48
N THR A 215 29.06 -51.89 7.78
CA THR A 215 27.97 -52.11 8.72
C THR A 215 27.71 -50.88 9.57
N THR A 216 26.55 -50.81 10.22
CA THR A 216 26.18 -49.68 11.09
C THR A 216 26.96 -49.73 12.39
N ALA A 217 27.32 -48.59 12.91
CA ALA A 217 28.03 -48.42 14.18
C ALA A 217 27.13 -47.70 15.17
N TYR A 218 27.17 -48.10 16.44
CA TYR A 218 26.40 -47.48 17.52
C TYR A 218 27.35 -47.14 18.67
N LEU A 219 27.13 -46.01 19.32
CA LEU A 219 27.86 -45.58 20.49
C LEU A 219 26.89 -45.46 21.68
N GLU A 220 27.05 -46.30 22.66
CA GLU A 220 26.26 -46.30 23.88
C GLU A 220 27.11 -45.65 25.00
N HIS A 221 26.47 -44.69 25.70
CA HIS A 221 27.07 -44.05 26.87
C HIS A 221 26.55 -44.73 28.13
N ASP A 222 27.42 -45.31 28.92
CA ASP A 222 27.09 -45.96 30.21
C ASP A 222 27.97 -45.31 31.31
N GLY A 223 27.49 -44.19 31.83
CA GLY A 223 28.22 -43.46 32.87
C GLY A 223 29.53 -42.84 32.34
N ALA A 224 30.68 -43.33 32.87
CA ALA A 224 31.98 -42.85 32.46
C ALA A 224 32.58 -43.63 31.27
N LYS A 225 31.87 -44.64 30.75
CA LYS A 225 32.36 -45.48 29.66
C LYS A 225 31.52 -45.36 28.40
N HIS A 226 32.18 -45.56 27.26
CA HIS A 226 31.59 -45.52 25.93
C HIS A 226 31.76 -46.90 25.28
N ARG A 227 30.62 -47.51 24.88
CA ARG A 227 30.61 -48.81 24.23
C ARG A 227 30.35 -48.67 22.76
N VAL A 228 31.23 -49.22 21.94
CA VAL A 228 31.11 -49.24 20.47
C VAL A 228 30.45 -50.58 20.06
N TRP A 229 29.36 -50.48 19.30
CA TRP A 229 28.66 -51.63 18.78
C TRP A 229 28.68 -51.64 17.26
N ALA A 230 28.74 -52.83 16.64
CA ALA A 230 28.57 -53.02 15.20
C ALA A 230 27.25 -53.76 14.92
N GLY A 231 26.52 -53.30 13.94
CA GLY A 231 25.29 -53.94 13.46
C GLY A 231 25.63 -55.22 12.69
N SER A 232 24.86 -56.30 12.94
CA SER A 232 25.02 -57.58 12.23
C SER A 232 23.69 -58.13 11.75
N THR A 233 23.66 -58.68 10.55
CA THR A 233 22.48 -59.32 9.90
C THR A 233 22.25 -60.77 10.34
N GLY A 234 23.16 -61.37 11.11
CA GLY A 234 23.03 -62.78 11.59
C GLY A 234 24.36 -63.35 12.09
N GLU A 235 24.31 -64.55 12.55
CA GLU A 235 25.48 -65.26 13.18
C GLU A 235 26.73 -65.33 12.26
N ALA A 236 26.53 -65.62 10.97
CA ALA A 236 27.64 -65.71 10.02
C ALA A 236 28.36 -64.31 9.91
N ARG A 237 27.56 -63.24 9.79
CA ARG A 237 28.10 -61.86 9.73
C ARG A 237 28.72 -61.41 11.07
N THR A 238 28.19 -61.89 12.17
CA THR A 238 28.75 -61.65 13.49
C THR A 238 30.16 -62.25 13.63
N LYS A 239 30.36 -63.49 13.21
CA LYS A 239 31.68 -64.17 13.22
C LYS A 239 32.68 -63.44 12.31
N GLU A 240 32.27 -63.01 11.16
CA GLU A 240 33.09 -62.25 10.22
C GLU A 240 33.52 -60.89 10.83
N LEU A 241 32.57 -60.15 11.42
CA LEU A 241 32.86 -58.88 12.09
C LEU A 241 33.81 -59.00 13.26
N VAL A 242 33.58 -60.01 14.11
CA VAL A 242 34.47 -60.30 15.25
C VAL A 242 35.89 -60.59 14.81
N ALA A 243 36.07 -61.36 13.74
CA ALA A 243 37.38 -61.66 13.20
C ALA A 243 38.03 -60.43 12.54
N ALA A 244 37.28 -59.71 11.74
CA ALA A 244 37.75 -58.52 11.01
C ALA A 244 38.10 -57.34 11.96
N LEU A 245 37.43 -57.21 13.06
CA LEU A 245 37.60 -56.15 14.04
C LEU A 245 38.53 -56.57 15.21
N GLU A 246 39.07 -57.78 15.17
CA GLU A 246 39.96 -58.33 16.20
C GLU A 246 39.40 -58.20 17.63
N VAL A 247 38.08 -58.45 17.79
CA VAL A 247 37.42 -58.36 19.09
C VAL A 247 38.01 -59.39 20.06
N LYS A 248 38.58 -58.94 21.16
CA LYS A 248 39.19 -59.81 22.18
C LYS A 248 38.12 -60.39 23.11
N GLY A 249 38.20 -61.69 23.37
CA GLY A 249 37.26 -62.39 24.30
C GLY A 249 35.96 -62.86 23.64
N THR A 250 35.02 -63.31 24.51
CA THR A 250 33.73 -63.77 24.04
C THR A 250 32.90 -62.57 23.52
N PRO A 251 32.43 -62.61 22.27
CA PRO A 251 31.68 -61.48 21.70
C PRO A 251 30.37 -61.30 22.46
N VAL A 252 30.16 -60.06 22.95
CA VAL A 252 28.90 -59.65 23.57
C VAL A 252 27.96 -59.20 22.49
N THR A 253 26.85 -59.90 22.35
CA THR A 253 25.78 -59.60 21.38
C THR A 253 24.46 -59.31 22.10
N ARG A 254 23.68 -58.39 21.56
CA ARG A 254 22.31 -58.09 21.97
C ARG A 254 21.41 -57.80 20.77
N SER A 255 20.11 -57.98 20.94
CA SER A 255 19.12 -57.58 19.89
C SER A 255 19.04 -56.06 19.81
N LEU A 256 18.82 -55.55 18.61
CA LEU A 256 18.53 -54.14 18.37
C LEU A 256 17.10 -53.82 18.92
N THR A 257 17.00 -52.75 19.63
CA THR A 257 15.70 -52.24 20.18
C THR A 257 15.36 -50.89 19.57
N ALA A 258 14.12 -50.45 19.66
CA ALA A 258 13.72 -49.12 19.16
C ALA A 258 14.46 -47.97 19.85
N ALA A 259 14.95 -48.17 21.10
CA ALA A 259 15.77 -47.20 21.80
C ALA A 259 17.20 -47.07 21.20
N ASP A 260 17.67 -48.08 20.50
CA ASP A 260 18.98 -48.07 19.85
C ASP A 260 19.03 -47.21 18.58
N ASP A 261 17.88 -46.92 17.97
CA ASP A 261 17.81 -45.95 16.85
C ASP A 261 18.23 -44.54 17.28
N GLU A 262 18.07 -44.20 18.58
CA GLU A 262 18.57 -42.95 19.16
C GLU A 262 20.09 -43.05 19.47
N LEU A 263 20.63 -44.25 19.62
CA LEU A 263 22.05 -44.52 19.87
C LEU A 263 22.87 -44.75 18.58
N GLU A 264 22.19 -44.76 17.43
CA GLU A 264 22.88 -44.86 16.12
C GLU A 264 23.76 -43.64 15.94
N VAL A 265 24.97 -43.74 16.38
CA VAL A 265 26.02 -42.80 16.04
C VAL A 265 26.67 -43.30 14.78
N SER A 266 26.25 -42.76 13.66
CA SER A 266 27.08 -42.88 12.46
C SER A 266 28.43 -42.26 12.79
N ALA A 267 29.52 -42.81 12.25
CA ALA A 267 30.88 -42.19 12.38
C ALA A 267 30.85 -40.76 11.82
N GLU A 268 29.87 -40.48 10.99
CA GLU A 268 29.53 -39.19 10.46
C GLU A 268 29.18 -38.20 11.55
N LEU A 269 28.30 -38.60 12.50
CA LEU A 269 27.91 -37.75 13.61
C LEU A 269 29.08 -37.47 14.54
N LEU A 270 29.93 -38.48 14.81
CA LEU A 270 31.10 -38.30 15.63
C LEU A 270 32.16 -37.41 14.96
N HIS A 271 32.39 -37.58 13.64
CA HIS A 271 33.28 -36.74 12.87
C HIS A 271 32.85 -35.27 12.96
N PHE A 272 31.53 -34.99 12.89
CA PHE A 272 30.98 -33.63 13.01
C PHE A 272 30.99 -33.14 14.46
N LYS A 273 30.76 -34.00 15.45
CA LYS A 273 30.83 -33.64 16.88
C LYS A 273 32.17 -33.04 17.29
N LEU A 274 33.26 -33.58 16.78
CA LEU A 274 34.61 -33.05 17.01
C LEU A 274 34.86 -31.67 16.35
N ARG A 275 33.96 -31.20 15.50
CA ARG A 275 34.12 -29.98 14.72
C ARG A 275 33.06 -28.93 15.04
N HIS A 276 32.20 -29.21 16.04
CA HIS A 276 31.23 -28.22 16.44
C HIS A 276 31.89 -26.96 17.00
N VAL A 277 31.22 -25.83 16.82
CA VAL A 277 31.69 -24.55 17.33
C VAL A 277 30.79 -24.14 18.49
N ARG A 278 31.38 -23.68 19.58
CA ARG A 278 30.68 -23.04 20.69
C ARG A 278 30.62 -21.54 20.43
N LEU A 279 29.42 -20.99 20.45
CA LEU A 279 29.18 -19.58 20.27
C LEU A 279 28.57 -19.00 21.54
N SER A 280 29.24 -18.05 22.17
CA SER A 280 28.63 -17.30 23.26
C SER A 280 27.74 -16.20 22.70
N GLY A 281 26.59 -15.98 23.32
CA GLY A 281 25.65 -14.96 22.90
C GLY A 281 24.76 -15.30 21.68
N PHE A 282 24.73 -16.57 21.30
CA PHE A 282 23.85 -17.06 20.24
C PHE A 282 22.97 -18.20 20.74
N ASP A 283 21.69 -18.16 20.39
CA ASP A 283 20.76 -19.26 20.65
C ASP A 283 20.81 -20.28 19.51
N PRO A 284 21.33 -21.48 19.72
CA PRO A 284 21.46 -22.51 18.70
C PRO A 284 20.13 -22.94 18.08
N GLU A 285 19.02 -22.79 18.81
CA GLU A 285 17.69 -23.11 18.30
C GLU A 285 17.21 -22.17 17.20
N LEU A 286 17.83 -20.99 17.07
CA LEU A 286 17.55 -20.04 15.99
C LEU A 286 18.24 -20.43 14.68
N ALA A 287 19.34 -21.20 14.72
CA ALA A 287 20.01 -21.67 13.51
C ALA A 287 19.18 -22.70 12.74
N LEU A 288 19.47 -22.84 11.45
CA LEU A 288 18.84 -23.88 10.63
C LEU A 288 19.12 -25.27 11.19
N ARG A 289 18.13 -26.14 11.19
CA ARG A 289 18.21 -27.48 11.72
C ARG A 289 18.49 -28.48 10.62
N ALA A 290 19.61 -29.18 10.69
CA ALA A 290 19.90 -30.32 9.84
C ALA A 290 19.36 -31.59 10.46
N ALA A 291 18.45 -32.25 9.80
CA ALA A 291 17.90 -33.54 10.22
C ALA A 291 18.73 -34.71 9.68
N ALA A 292 19.40 -34.52 8.54
CA ALA A 292 20.33 -35.47 7.93
C ALA A 292 21.58 -34.75 7.42
N LEU A 293 22.75 -35.43 7.50
CA LEU A 293 24.03 -34.92 7.02
C LEU A 293 24.52 -35.80 5.89
N ASP A 294 25.00 -35.20 4.80
CA ASP A 294 25.65 -35.89 3.69
C ASP A 294 27.17 -35.84 3.94
N ALA A 295 27.63 -36.77 4.74
CA ALA A 295 29.02 -36.84 5.12
C ALA A 295 29.89 -37.38 3.98
N PRO A 296 31.19 -37.00 3.93
CA PRO A 296 32.17 -37.62 3.06
C PRO A 296 32.27 -39.14 3.29
N VAL A 297 32.68 -39.85 2.26
CA VAL A 297 32.93 -41.30 2.38
C VAL A 297 33.91 -41.64 3.49
N ALA A 298 33.82 -42.84 4.08
CA ALA A 298 34.56 -43.27 5.25
C ALA A 298 36.07 -42.99 5.21
N PRO A 299 36.84 -43.21 4.13
CA PRO A 299 38.27 -42.87 4.06
C PRO A 299 38.58 -41.39 4.31
N LEU A 300 37.62 -40.49 4.06
CA LEU A 300 37.80 -39.04 4.23
C LEU A 300 37.39 -38.52 5.61
N LEU A 301 36.78 -39.36 6.44
CA LEU A 301 36.41 -39.03 7.82
C LEU A 301 37.63 -39.08 8.78
N LEU A 302 38.68 -38.38 8.45
CA LEU A 302 39.91 -38.30 9.26
C LEU A 302 39.90 -37.06 10.15
N PRO A 303 40.47 -37.14 11.39
CA PRO A 303 40.57 -35.99 12.30
C PRO A 303 41.33 -34.79 11.71
N GLU A 304 42.27 -35.08 10.83
CA GLU A 304 43.15 -34.09 10.20
C GLU A 304 42.47 -33.32 9.08
N ILE A 305 41.37 -33.84 8.49
CA ILE A 305 40.63 -33.19 7.40
C ILE A 305 39.52 -32.32 7.99
N GLY A 306 39.53 -31.04 7.67
CA GLY A 306 38.46 -30.14 8.04
C GLY A 306 37.17 -30.46 7.28
N SER A 307 36.01 -30.21 7.90
CA SER A 307 34.71 -30.24 7.22
C SER A 307 33.93 -28.99 7.53
N ALA A 308 33.19 -28.46 6.54
CA ALA A 308 32.37 -27.30 6.67
C ALA A 308 31.13 -27.42 5.81
N SER A 309 30.00 -26.88 6.28
CA SER A 309 28.77 -26.85 5.49
C SER A 309 28.99 -26.05 4.21
N ASN A 310 28.55 -26.63 3.06
CA ASN A 310 28.59 -26.01 1.74
C ASN A 310 27.22 -25.77 1.15
N ARG A 311 26.16 -26.11 1.89
CA ARG A 311 24.79 -25.92 1.42
C ARG A 311 24.40 -24.45 1.35
N LEU A 312 23.85 -24.05 0.22
CA LEU A 312 23.24 -22.76 0.00
C LEU A 312 21.73 -22.92 0.00
N LEU A 313 21.05 -21.94 0.59
CA LEU A 313 19.59 -21.88 0.62
C LEU A 313 19.16 -20.60 -0.08
N PRO A 314 18.53 -20.72 -1.26
CA PRO A 314 17.91 -19.57 -1.90
C PRO A 314 16.81 -18.96 -1.03
N ASP A 315 16.59 -17.67 -1.21
CA ASP A 315 15.39 -17.00 -0.70
C ASP A 315 14.14 -17.58 -1.38
N PRO A 316 12.92 -17.28 -0.89
CA PRO A 316 11.67 -17.82 -1.46
C PRO A 316 11.44 -17.52 -2.95
N ASP A 317 12.14 -16.54 -3.50
CA ASP A 317 12.12 -16.18 -4.93
C ASP A 317 13.19 -16.90 -5.77
N GLY A 318 13.91 -17.84 -5.18
CA GLY A 318 14.96 -18.62 -5.85
C GLY A 318 16.35 -17.97 -5.85
N VAL A 319 16.49 -16.74 -5.38
CA VAL A 319 17.73 -15.95 -5.45
C VAL A 319 18.55 -16.11 -4.16
N VAL A 320 19.84 -16.39 -4.25
CA VAL A 320 20.75 -16.46 -3.08
C VAL A 320 21.30 -15.08 -2.75
N ARG A 321 20.86 -14.52 -1.61
CA ARG A 321 21.35 -13.22 -1.08
C ARG A 321 22.16 -13.36 0.19
N SER A 322 21.98 -14.46 0.91
CA SER A 322 22.64 -14.72 2.18
C SER A 322 23.06 -16.17 2.28
N VAL A 323 24.08 -16.42 3.09
CA VAL A 323 24.58 -17.76 3.34
C VAL A 323 24.49 -18.11 4.83
N PRO A 324 24.11 -19.33 5.20
CA PRO A 324 24.13 -19.78 6.60
C PRO A 324 25.57 -19.94 7.06
N LEU A 325 25.93 -19.35 8.18
CA LEU A 325 27.26 -19.52 8.76
C LEU A 325 27.33 -20.69 9.76
N PHE A 326 26.16 -21.10 10.25
CA PHE A 326 26.03 -22.18 11.22
C PHE A 326 24.82 -23.04 10.91
N VAL A 327 24.91 -24.32 11.21
CA VAL A 327 23.82 -25.29 11.10
C VAL A 327 23.70 -26.04 12.42
N ASN A 328 22.52 -26.09 12.99
CA ASN A 328 22.21 -26.82 14.22
C ASN A 328 21.94 -28.27 13.91
N THR A 329 22.64 -29.14 14.62
CA THR A 329 22.49 -30.61 14.54
C THR A 329 22.09 -31.15 15.91
N PRO A 330 20.80 -31.27 16.22
CA PRO A 330 20.32 -31.62 17.57
C PRO A 330 20.75 -33.02 18.05
N ARG A 331 21.25 -33.87 17.16
CA ARG A 331 21.77 -35.20 17.48
C ARG A 331 23.23 -35.18 17.93
N ILE A 332 23.88 -34.02 17.92
CA ILE A 332 25.30 -33.89 18.26
C ILE A 332 25.43 -33.19 19.63
N GLY A 333 25.65 -33.97 20.71
CA GLY A 333 26.02 -33.44 22.04
C GLY A 333 24.89 -32.71 22.77
N ASP A 334 25.20 -31.96 23.81
CA ASP A 334 24.31 -31.28 24.79
C ASP A 334 23.33 -30.22 24.24
N GLY A 335 22.82 -30.38 23.03
CA GLY A 335 21.88 -29.46 22.39
C GLY A 335 22.51 -28.17 21.81
N GLN A 336 23.82 -28.00 21.91
CA GLN A 336 24.56 -26.84 21.40
C GLN A 336 25.44 -27.13 20.18
N GLY A 337 25.13 -28.18 19.44
CA GLY A 337 25.95 -28.66 18.31
C GLY A 337 25.84 -27.83 17.05
N LEU A 338 26.47 -26.66 16.98
CA LEU A 338 26.54 -25.85 15.77
C LEU A 338 27.69 -26.29 14.87
N LEU A 339 27.38 -26.74 13.66
CA LEU A 339 28.39 -27.01 12.63
C LEU A 339 28.68 -25.73 11.85
N PRO A 340 29.99 -25.38 11.68
CA PRO A 340 30.36 -24.18 10.95
C PRO A 340 30.23 -24.35 9.44
N ALA A 341 29.86 -23.31 8.75
CA ALA A 341 30.10 -23.16 7.33
C ALA A 341 31.59 -22.77 7.09
N LEU A 342 32.00 -22.85 5.85
CA LEU A 342 33.36 -22.62 5.43
C LEU A 342 34.01 -21.33 5.97
N PRO A 343 33.34 -20.14 5.87
CA PRO A 343 33.96 -18.90 6.33
C PRO A 343 34.31 -18.90 7.84
N ILE A 344 33.53 -19.64 8.61
CA ILE A 344 33.69 -19.71 10.06
C ILE A 344 34.80 -20.68 10.46
N ARG A 345 34.90 -21.80 9.74
CA ARG A 345 35.95 -22.79 9.96
C ARG A 345 37.36 -22.19 9.89
N LEU A 346 37.53 -21.23 9.01
CA LEU A 346 38.84 -20.56 8.80
C LEU A 346 39.14 -19.48 9.84
N ARG A 347 38.14 -19.02 10.61
CA ARG A 347 38.36 -17.98 11.62
C ARG A 347 39.16 -18.48 12.83
N GLY A 348 38.91 -19.67 13.29
CA GLY A 348 39.58 -20.21 14.50
C GLY A 348 39.24 -19.43 15.77
N GLY A 349 39.66 -19.94 16.90
CA GLY A 349 39.56 -19.28 18.20
C GLY A 349 38.15 -19.29 18.81
N ALA A 350 38.01 -18.60 19.95
CA ALA A 350 36.72 -18.43 20.62
C ALA A 350 35.86 -17.42 19.86
N LEU A 351 34.65 -17.84 19.49
CA LEU A 351 33.67 -17.02 18.76
C LEU A 351 32.57 -16.54 19.70
N SER A 352 32.20 -15.29 19.57
CA SER A 352 31.05 -14.71 20.28
C SER A 352 30.17 -13.86 19.35
N ILE A 353 28.90 -13.70 19.73
CA ILE A 353 27.99 -12.79 19.05
C ILE A 353 27.60 -11.67 20.00
N GLU A 354 27.92 -10.45 19.61
CA GLU A 354 27.57 -9.24 20.34
C GLU A 354 26.85 -8.26 19.39
N ASN A 355 25.66 -7.81 19.75
CA ASN A 355 24.87 -6.85 18.96
C ASN A 355 24.66 -7.24 17.49
N GLY A 356 24.44 -8.54 17.20
CA GLY A 356 24.25 -9.04 15.83
C GLY A 356 25.54 -9.02 14.99
N GLN A 357 26.68 -9.05 15.65
CA GLN A 357 28.00 -9.15 15.01
C GLN A 357 28.78 -10.34 15.56
N LEU A 358 29.30 -11.12 14.66
CA LEU A 358 30.20 -12.20 15.00
C LEU A 358 31.63 -11.65 15.28
N LYS A 359 32.13 -11.95 16.46
CA LYS A 359 33.43 -11.52 16.95
C LYS A 359 34.35 -12.72 17.08
N SER A 360 35.60 -12.58 16.65
CA SER A 360 36.71 -13.52 16.82
C SER A 360 37.94 -12.72 17.21
N PRO A 361 38.87 -13.29 17.97
CA PRO A 361 40.12 -12.63 18.30
C PRO A 361 40.86 -12.19 17.04
N ASP A 362 41.40 -10.98 17.05
CA ASP A 362 42.24 -10.39 15.99
C ASP A 362 41.65 -10.35 14.56
N GLN A 363 40.32 -10.47 14.45
CA GLN A 363 39.64 -10.44 13.16
C GLN A 363 38.49 -9.41 13.13
N PRO A 364 38.16 -8.84 11.94
CA PRO A 364 37.12 -7.84 11.83
C PRO A 364 35.73 -8.42 12.21
N LEU A 365 34.89 -7.57 12.76
CA LEU A 365 33.51 -7.92 13.11
C LEU A 365 32.66 -8.22 11.84
N VAL A 366 31.88 -9.28 11.88
CA VAL A 366 31.03 -9.69 10.75
C VAL A 366 29.57 -9.56 11.14
N PRO A 367 28.75 -8.78 10.40
CA PRO A 367 27.33 -8.68 10.67
C PRO A 367 26.61 -9.99 10.30
N ILE A 368 25.82 -10.51 11.22
CA ILE A 368 24.97 -11.68 11.02
C ILE A 368 23.55 -11.40 11.50
N ASP A 369 22.60 -12.12 10.96
CA ASP A 369 21.22 -12.05 11.45
C ASP A 369 20.99 -12.97 12.67
N ARG A 370 19.76 -12.95 13.21
CA ARG A 370 19.38 -13.76 14.38
C ARG A 370 19.46 -15.27 14.12
N GLN A 371 19.41 -15.70 12.88
CA GLN A 371 19.48 -17.11 12.48
C GLN A 371 20.90 -17.55 12.11
N GLY A 372 21.86 -16.65 12.20
CA GLY A 372 23.26 -16.94 11.84
C GLY A 372 23.57 -16.85 10.35
N PHE A 373 22.76 -16.11 9.58
CA PHE A 373 23.04 -15.85 8.17
C PHE A 373 23.88 -14.59 7.98
N LEU A 374 24.79 -14.65 7.03
CA LEU A 374 25.50 -13.51 6.49
C LEU A 374 24.82 -13.06 5.19
N THR A 375 24.27 -11.86 5.17
CA THR A 375 23.83 -11.24 3.92
C THR A 375 25.04 -10.73 3.16
N LEU A 376 25.22 -11.23 1.94
CA LEU A 376 26.42 -10.98 1.15
C LEU A 376 26.42 -9.55 0.58
N ARG A 377 27.59 -8.93 0.65
CA ARG A 377 27.90 -7.74 -0.13
C ARG A 377 28.47 -8.19 -1.46
N TRP A 378 27.68 -8.05 -2.52
CA TRP A 378 28.06 -8.46 -3.85
C TRP A 378 28.97 -7.44 -4.52
N ASN A 379 29.93 -7.92 -5.29
CA ASN A 379 30.77 -7.08 -6.14
C ASN A 379 30.33 -7.24 -7.61
N ALA A 380 29.73 -6.20 -8.17
CA ALA A 380 29.13 -6.27 -9.52
C ALA A 380 30.14 -6.42 -10.67
N GLU A 381 31.41 -6.06 -10.48
CA GLU A 381 32.45 -6.25 -11.52
C GLU A 381 32.94 -7.70 -11.61
N GLU A 382 32.88 -8.45 -10.50
CA GLU A 382 33.31 -9.85 -10.51
C GLU A 382 32.27 -10.76 -11.20
N ALA A 383 31.01 -10.34 -11.25
CA ALA A 383 29.92 -11.09 -11.89
C ALA A 383 29.90 -11.02 -13.44
N GLY A 384 30.81 -10.28 -14.06
CA GLY A 384 31.02 -10.24 -15.50
C GLY A 384 29.88 -9.63 -16.35
N ARG A 385 30.20 -8.73 -17.28
CA ARG A 385 29.29 -8.16 -18.30
C ARG A 385 28.78 -9.19 -19.34
N ALA A 386 29.17 -10.41 -19.22
CA ALA A 386 28.79 -11.46 -20.17
C ALA A 386 28.12 -12.61 -19.39
N GLY A 387 26.85 -12.64 -19.32
CA GLY A 387 25.85 -13.69 -19.07
C GLY A 387 26.25 -15.14 -18.68
N ARG A 388 27.48 -15.39 -18.38
CA ARG A 388 28.05 -16.57 -17.70
C ARG A 388 29.18 -16.03 -16.80
N GLY A 389 28.87 -15.93 -15.50
CA GLY A 389 29.77 -15.33 -14.51
C GLY A 389 31.06 -16.11 -14.31
N THR A 390 32.09 -15.74 -15.03
CA THR A 390 33.45 -16.12 -14.63
C THR A 390 33.98 -15.02 -13.72
N MET A 391 34.30 -15.35 -12.46
CA MET A 391 35.10 -14.44 -11.63
C MET A 391 36.38 -14.13 -12.42
N LYS A 392 36.69 -12.86 -12.64
CA LYS A 392 37.91 -12.39 -13.39
C LYS A 392 39.25 -12.99 -12.89
N ARG A 393 39.23 -13.82 -11.85
CA ARG A 393 40.38 -14.41 -11.21
C ARG A 393 40.27 -15.90 -10.87
N ALA A 394 39.45 -16.62 -11.60
CA ALA A 394 39.55 -18.06 -11.57
C ALA A 394 40.84 -18.47 -12.26
N VAL A 395 41.63 -19.26 -11.58
CA VAL A 395 42.83 -19.91 -12.15
C VAL A 395 42.39 -21.24 -12.69
N PRO A 396 42.56 -21.52 -13.99
CA PRO A 396 42.30 -22.84 -14.51
C PRO A 396 43.14 -23.90 -13.83
N ALA A 397 42.55 -25.01 -13.43
CA ALA A 397 43.18 -26.04 -12.64
C ALA A 397 44.41 -26.65 -13.33
N TRP A 398 44.41 -26.73 -14.67
CA TRP A 398 45.52 -27.26 -15.43
C TRP A 398 46.85 -26.51 -15.17
N ARG A 399 46.79 -25.20 -14.93
CA ARG A 399 47.99 -24.42 -14.69
C ARG A 399 48.75 -24.87 -13.41
N LEU A 400 48.00 -25.21 -12.36
CA LEU A 400 48.59 -25.75 -11.13
C LEU A 400 49.10 -27.16 -11.32
N LEU A 401 48.42 -27.98 -12.12
CA LEU A 401 48.88 -29.33 -12.40
C LEU A 401 50.18 -29.33 -13.20
N VAL A 402 50.30 -28.45 -14.19
CA VAL A 402 51.57 -28.25 -14.95
C VAL A 402 52.67 -27.71 -14.03
N ASN A 403 52.36 -26.70 -13.18
CA ASN A 403 53.34 -26.21 -12.20
C ASN A 403 53.87 -27.34 -11.27
N ARG A 404 52.95 -28.25 -10.87
CA ARG A 404 53.33 -29.42 -10.06
C ARG A 404 54.33 -30.33 -10.77
N GLU A 405 54.03 -30.63 -12.04
CA GLU A 405 54.92 -31.47 -12.85
C GLU A 405 56.27 -30.82 -13.08
N ASP A 406 56.29 -29.49 -13.27
CA ASP A 406 57.53 -28.73 -13.40
C ASP A 406 58.32 -28.69 -12.09
N ASP A 407 57.64 -28.53 -10.94
CA ASP A 407 58.25 -28.60 -9.61
C ASP A 407 58.82 -29.99 -9.33
N ASP A 408 58.06 -31.04 -9.59
CA ASP A 408 58.44 -32.43 -9.37
C ASP A 408 59.62 -32.83 -10.31
N ALA A 409 59.71 -32.21 -11.48
CA ALA A 409 60.82 -32.36 -12.44
C ALA A 409 62.01 -31.42 -12.17
N GLY A 410 61.89 -30.51 -11.18
CA GLY A 410 62.95 -29.56 -10.84
C GLY A 410 63.10 -28.38 -11.84
N ARG A 411 62.14 -28.15 -12.69
CA ARG A 411 62.18 -27.09 -13.73
C ARG A 411 61.92 -25.70 -13.21
N GLY A 412 61.14 -25.56 -12.12
CA GLY A 412 60.86 -24.26 -11.47
C GLY A 412 60.09 -23.23 -12.27
N VAL A 413 59.40 -23.66 -13.34
CA VAL A 413 58.58 -22.78 -14.21
C VAL A 413 57.18 -22.53 -13.61
N ARG A 414 56.68 -21.30 -13.72
CA ARG A 414 55.37 -20.95 -13.28
C ARG A 414 54.48 -20.55 -14.48
N HIS A 415 53.36 -21.20 -14.61
CA HIS A 415 52.41 -20.99 -15.69
C HIS A 415 51.26 -20.05 -15.36
N HIS A 416 51.31 -19.36 -14.25
CA HIS A 416 50.35 -18.33 -13.85
C HIS A 416 51.07 -17.20 -13.04
N ASP A 417 50.51 -16.00 -13.15
CA ASP A 417 51.00 -14.82 -12.42
C ASP A 417 50.33 -14.66 -11.04
N ASN A 418 49.57 -15.64 -10.58
CA ASN A 418 48.83 -15.53 -9.33
C ASN A 418 49.69 -15.95 -8.15
N ASP A 419 49.91 -15.01 -7.28
CA ASP A 419 50.46 -15.30 -5.95
C ASP A 419 49.39 -15.95 -5.07
N LEU A 420 49.58 -17.22 -4.72
CA LEU A 420 48.74 -17.96 -3.78
C LEU A 420 49.22 -17.80 -2.34
N ALA A 421 50.41 -17.20 -2.14
CA ALA A 421 50.98 -17.03 -0.82
C ALA A 421 50.08 -16.18 0.10
N GLY A 422 49.82 -16.70 1.28
CA GLY A 422 48.99 -16.04 2.28
C GLY A 422 47.49 -16.06 1.98
N ARG A 423 47.04 -16.71 0.89
CA ARG A 423 45.61 -16.69 0.46
C ARG A 423 44.89 -17.99 0.77
N VAL A 424 43.56 -17.90 0.82
CA VAL A 424 42.67 -19.06 0.88
C VAL A 424 42.26 -19.45 -0.53
N VAL A 425 42.37 -20.72 -0.85
CA VAL A 425 42.01 -21.27 -2.17
C VAL A 425 40.69 -22.02 -2.08
N VAL A 426 39.78 -21.75 -3.03
CA VAL A 426 38.56 -22.51 -3.22
C VAL A 426 38.68 -23.32 -4.51
N LEU A 427 38.63 -24.63 -4.41
CA LEU A 427 38.62 -25.54 -5.55
C LEU A 427 37.19 -25.88 -5.97
N VAL A 428 36.87 -25.66 -7.23
CA VAL A 428 35.55 -25.86 -7.80
C VAL A 428 35.64 -26.60 -9.13
N ASP A 429 34.79 -27.58 -9.32
CA ASP A 429 34.50 -28.12 -10.66
C ASP A 429 33.24 -27.39 -11.22
N GLU A 430 33.43 -26.44 -12.12
CA GLU A 430 32.34 -25.65 -12.71
C GLU A 430 31.27 -26.50 -13.40
N ARG A 431 31.59 -27.72 -13.81
CA ARG A 431 30.70 -28.60 -14.54
C ARG A 431 29.72 -29.36 -13.64
N THR A 432 30.10 -29.56 -12.38
CA THR A 432 29.33 -30.33 -11.39
C THR A 432 28.77 -29.44 -10.29
N SER A 433 29.37 -28.26 -10.08
CA SER A 433 28.92 -27.30 -9.07
C SER A 433 27.55 -26.74 -9.42
N PRO A 434 26.57 -26.78 -8.53
CA PRO A 434 25.25 -26.20 -8.75
C PRO A 434 25.31 -24.71 -9.04
N ILE A 435 24.50 -24.25 -9.98
CA ILE A 435 24.32 -22.85 -10.35
C ILE A 435 23.12 -22.26 -9.61
N PHE A 436 23.28 -21.05 -9.10
CA PHE A 436 22.26 -20.33 -8.37
C PHE A 436 22.07 -18.93 -8.94
N ASP A 437 20.84 -18.46 -8.93
CA ASP A 437 20.53 -17.07 -9.18
C ASP A 437 21.01 -16.21 -8.00
N THR A 438 21.68 -15.10 -8.32
CA THR A 438 22.14 -14.11 -7.35
C THR A 438 21.75 -12.70 -7.78
N PRO A 439 21.81 -11.70 -6.90
CA PRO A 439 21.54 -10.29 -7.27
C PRO A 439 22.38 -9.76 -8.43
N VAL A 440 23.53 -10.36 -8.69
CA VAL A 440 24.48 -9.93 -9.72
C VAL A 440 24.53 -10.86 -10.94
N GLY A 441 23.74 -11.90 -10.97
CA GLY A 441 23.63 -12.88 -12.05
C GLY A 441 23.78 -14.31 -11.56
N GLU A 442 23.85 -15.27 -12.49
CA GLU A 442 24.05 -16.68 -12.18
C GLU A 442 25.48 -16.95 -11.73
N LEU A 443 25.66 -17.59 -10.59
CA LEU A 443 26.96 -17.98 -10.02
C LEU A 443 26.91 -19.44 -9.56
N ASN A 444 28.04 -20.15 -9.68
CA ASN A 444 28.16 -21.46 -9.07
C ASN A 444 28.39 -21.39 -7.55
N ARG A 445 28.14 -22.49 -6.85
CA ARG A 445 28.23 -22.58 -5.39
C ARG A 445 29.60 -22.14 -4.86
N GLY A 446 30.67 -22.52 -5.53
CA GLY A 446 32.06 -22.16 -5.11
C GLY A 446 32.31 -20.66 -5.25
N GLN A 447 31.81 -20.00 -6.28
CA GLN A 447 31.91 -18.54 -6.44
C GLN A 447 31.18 -17.81 -5.33
N ILE A 448 29.98 -18.29 -4.94
CA ILE A 448 29.22 -17.72 -3.83
C ILE A 448 29.98 -17.89 -2.51
N TRP A 449 30.58 -19.04 -2.26
CA TRP A 449 31.41 -19.26 -1.07
C TRP A 449 32.68 -18.42 -1.08
N ALA A 450 33.33 -18.23 -2.22
CA ALA A 450 34.48 -17.33 -2.34
C ALA A 450 34.10 -15.89 -1.98
N GLN A 451 32.90 -15.43 -2.41
CA GLN A 451 32.37 -14.14 -2.03
C GLN A 451 32.07 -14.05 -0.53
N ALA A 452 31.50 -15.10 0.07
CA ALA A 452 31.25 -15.17 1.50
C ALA A 452 32.53 -15.11 2.31
N LEU A 453 33.58 -15.86 1.91
CA LEU A 453 34.90 -15.82 2.51
C LEU A 453 35.51 -14.41 2.46
N THR A 454 35.46 -13.76 1.32
CA THR A 454 35.93 -12.38 1.15
C THR A 454 35.21 -11.43 2.09
N ASN A 455 33.88 -11.54 2.17
CA ASN A 455 33.06 -10.70 3.06
C ASN A 455 33.44 -10.92 4.54
N VAL A 456 33.61 -12.16 4.96
CA VAL A 456 34.02 -12.49 6.33
C VAL A 456 35.44 -12.01 6.63
N ALA A 457 36.40 -12.21 5.72
CA ALA A 457 37.78 -11.76 5.89
C ALA A 457 37.88 -10.23 6.05
N ARG A 458 37.04 -9.48 5.37
CA ARG A 458 37.02 -8.02 5.42
C ARG A 458 36.07 -7.43 6.46
N GLY A 459 35.31 -8.25 7.19
CA GLY A 459 34.25 -7.79 8.07
C GLY A 459 33.09 -7.09 7.33
N GLN A 460 32.90 -7.44 6.07
CA GLN A 460 31.86 -6.86 5.22
C GLN A 460 30.62 -7.75 5.20
N GLY A 461 29.49 -7.12 5.21
CA GLY A 461 28.19 -7.79 5.10
C GLY A 461 27.09 -6.76 5.22
N ILE A 462 25.95 -7.04 4.66
CA ILE A 462 24.81 -6.12 4.72
C ILE A 462 24.01 -6.43 5.99
N ARG A 463 23.93 -5.45 6.90
CA ARG A 463 23.13 -5.55 8.11
C ARG A 463 21.71 -5.06 7.82
N ARG A 464 20.73 -5.92 7.97
CA ARG A 464 19.33 -5.50 7.97
C ARG A 464 19.04 -4.75 9.27
N VAL A 465 18.36 -3.61 9.19
CA VAL A 465 17.93 -2.86 10.38
C VAL A 465 16.98 -3.69 11.24
N GLU A 466 16.87 -3.33 12.52
CA GLU A 466 15.99 -4.04 13.44
C GLU A 466 14.51 -3.98 12.94
N PRO A 467 13.73 -5.05 13.18
CA PRO A 467 12.33 -5.12 12.74
C PRO A 467 11.48 -3.97 13.28
N GLU A 468 11.78 -3.51 14.49
CA GLU A 468 11.12 -2.36 15.12
C GLU A 468 11.32 -1.07 14.32
N MET A 469 12.50 -0.87 13.75
CA MET A 469 12.78 0.30 12.91
C MET A 469 12.03 0.23 11.58
N ASP A 470 11.96 -0.93 10.93
CA ASP A 470 11.17 -1.14 9.72
C ASP A 470 9.67 -0.92 9.98
N PHE A 471 9.16 -1.35 11.14
CA PHE A 471 7.80 -1.09 11.59
C PHE A 471 7.53 0.41 11.71
N TRP A 472 8.31 1.12 12.53
CA TRP A 472 8.10 2.54 12.76
C TRP A 472 8.32 3.39 11.53
N LEU A 473 9.26 3.01 10.67
CA LEU A 473 9.44 3.65 9.37
C LEU A 473 8.20 3.51 8.49
N THR A 474 7.60 2.32 8.45
CA THR A 474 6.36 2.06 7.70
C THR A 474 5.20 2.89 8.24
N VAL A 475 5.05 2.98 9.56
CA VAL A 475 4.06 3.83 10.22
C VAL A 475 4.28 5.31 9.86
N ALA A 476 5.52 5.79 9.95
CA ALA A 476 5.85 7.18 9.61
C ALA A 476 5.50 7.53 8.15
N PHE A 477 5.75 6.61 7.22
CA PHE A 477 5.40 6.78 5.81
C PHE A 477 3.88 6.75 5.57
N ALA A 478 3.12 5.94 6.32
CA ALA A 478 1.67 5.99 6.29
C ALA A 478 1.13 7.36 6.71
N PHE A 479 1.69 7.92 7.81
CA PHE A 479 1.33 9.28 8.25
C PHE A 479 1.76 10.36 7.26
N ALA A 480 2.94 10.23 6.63
CA ALA A 480 3.37 11.14 5.58
C ALA A 480 2.38 11.14 4.39
N GLY A 481 1.89 9.97 3.98
CA GLY A 481 0.84 9.84 2.97
C GLY A 481 -0.46 10.56 3.34
N ALA A 482 -0.91 10.42 4.60
CA ALA A 482 -2.09 11.12 5.13
C ALA A 482 -1.91 12.65 5.11
N VAL A 483 -0.78 13.15 5.62
CA VAL A 483 -0.47 14.59 5.65
C VAL A 483 -0.40 15.15 4.24
N LEU A 484 0.26 14.47 3.31
CA LEU A 484 0.34 14.88 1.92
C LEU A 484 -1.04 14.94 1.26
N ALA A 485 -1.93 13.97 1.51
CA ALA A 485 -3.28 13.97 0.96
C ALA A 485 -4.12 15.14 1.48
N VAL A 486 -4.04 15.43 2.80
CA VAL A 486 -4.76 16.55 3.41
C VAL A 486 -4.21 17.90 2.95
N ALA A 487 -2.88 18.07 2.95
CA ALA A 487 -2.24 19.29 2.47
C ALA A 487 -2.60 19.54 1.00
N TRP A 488 -2.54 18.51 0.18
CA TRP A 488 -2.88 18.59 -1.23
C TRP A 488 -4.34 18.97 -1.47
N SER A 489 -5.29 18.32 -0.76
CA SER A 489 -6.71 18.64 -0.86
C SER A 489 -7.06 20.06 -0.38
N SER A 490 -6.19 20.67 0.43
CA SER A 490 -6.40 22.01 0.99
C SER A 490 -5.75 23.11 0.14
N LEU A 491 -4.59 22.86 -0.46
CA LEU A 491 -3.78 23.85 -1.19
C LEU A 491 -4.14 23.94 -2.68
N VAL A 492 -4.56 22.84 -3.30
CA VAL A 492 -4.74 22.78 -4.76
C VAL A 492 -6.20 22.50 -5.11
N ARG A 493 -6.91 23.55 -5.56
CA ARG A 493 -8.37 23.47 -5.85
C ARG A 493 -8.77 22.46 -6.92
N ARG A 494 -7.94 22.14 -7.91
CA ARG A 494 -8.19 21.12 -8.95
C ARG A 494 -6.88 20.57 -9.49
N PRO A 495 -6.15 19.74 -8.77
CA PRO A 495 -4.95 19.12 -9.30
C PRO A 495 -5.32 18.09 -10.36
N GLY A 496 -4.68 18.17 -11.50
CA GLY A 496 -4.71 17.08 -12.46
C GLY A 496 -4.13 15.79 -11.82
N TRP A 497 -4.57 14.62 -12.24
CA TRP A 497 -4.08 13.33 -11.74
C TRP A 497 -2.54 13.18 -11.86
N LEU A 498 -1.93 13.82 -12.87
CA LEU A 498 -0.48 13.83 -13.08
C LEU A 498 0.30 14.43 -11.89
N ALA A 499 -0.25 15.47 -11.27
CA ALA A 499 0.41 16.10 -10.14
C ALA A 499 0.41 15.20 -8.88
N TRP A 500 -0.55 14.32 -8.74
CA TRP A 500 -0.57 13.32 -7.65
C TRP A 500 0.45 12.22 -7.86
N VAL A 501 0.52 11.71 -9.10
CA VAL A 501 1.54 10.75 -9.50
C VAL A 501 2.94 11.32 -9.27
N ALA A 502 3.14 12.60 -9.63
CA ALA A 502 4.41 13.28 -9.41
C ALA A 502 4.77 13.39 -7.92
N THR A 503 3.81 13.76 -7.07
CA THR A 503 4.04 13.87 -5.61
C THR A 503 4.44 12.53 -5.00
N LEU A 504 3.70 11.46 -5.32
CA LEU A 504 4.03 10.11 -4.87
C LEU A 504 5.39 9.66 -5.43
N GLY A 505 5.66 9.97 -6.71
CA GLY A 505 6.94 9.71 -7.35
C GLY A 505 8.13 10.35 -6.64
N VAL A 506 7.99 11.60 -6.19
CA VAL A 506 9.03 12.29 -5.42
C VAL A 506 9.31 11.56 -4.09
N VAL A 507 8.27 11.16 -3.35
CA VAL A 507 8.44 10.40 -2.10
C VAL A 507 9.17 9.09 -2.34
N ILE A 508 8.79 8.35 -3.39
CA ILE A 508 9.43 7.09 -3.76
C ILE A 508 10.92 7.32 -4.09
N VAL A 509 11.22 8.32 -4.92
CA VAL A 509 12.61 8.62 -5.33
C VAL A 509 13.45 9.04 -4.13
N VAL A 510 12.95 9.93 -3.27
CA VAL A 510 13.68 10.37 -2.07
C VAL A 510 13.97 9.18 -1.15
N HIS A 511 12.97 8.32 -0.91
CA HIS A 511 13.17 7.13 -0.08
C HIS A 511 14.17 6.15 -0.72
N ALA A 512 14.08 5.92 -2.03
CA ALA A 512 14.99 5.06 -2.76
C ALA A 512 16.45 5.57 -2.71
N VAL A 513 16.65 6.89 -2.86
CA VAL A 513 17.98 7.51 -2.75
C VAL A 513 18.55 7.36 -1.34
N LEU A 514 17.74 7.63 -0.31
CA LEU A 514 18.17 7.47 1.09
C LEU A 514 18.49 6.02 1.42
N ALA A 515 17.62 5.07 1.03
CA ALA A 515 17.85 3.65 1.26
C ALA A 515 19.09 3.14 0.51
N ARG A 516 19.31 3.62 -0.73
CA ARG A 516 20.56 3.34 -1.47
C ARG A 516 21.78 3.90 -0.77
N GLN A 517 21.70 5.14 -0.30
CA GLN A 517 22.83 5.77 0.41
C GLN A 517 23.20 4.99 1.66
N LEU A 518 22.21 4.61 2.49
CA LEU A 518 22.45 3.80 3.69
C LEU A 518 23.03 2.43 3.34
N TYR A 519 22.56 1.81 2.27
CA TYR A 519 23.04 0.51 1.82
C TYR A 519 24.51 0.57 1.36
N VAL A 520 24.87 1.58 0.58
CA VAL A 520 26.23 1.74 0.01
C VAL A 520 27.23 2.19 1.06
N THR A 521 26.90 3.22 1.86
CA THR A 521 27.86 3.86 2.77
C THR A 521 27.93 3.19 4.15
N GLN A 522 26.76 2.75 4.67
CA GLN A 522 26.68 2.19 6.02
C GLN A 522 26.47 0.67 6.03
N GLN A 523 26.34 0.04 4.86
CA GLN A 523 26.04 -1.39 4.70
C GLN A 523 24.77 -1.80 5.47
N ARG A 524 23.77 -0.88 5.53
CA ARG A 524 22.49 -1.09 6.20
C ARG A 524 21.36 -1.24 5.19
N GLN A 525 20.62 -2.32 5.32
CA GLN A 525 19.42 -2.57 4.55
C GLN A 525 18.21 -2.07 5.33
N VAL A 526 17.53 -1.05 4.80
CA VAL A 526 16.27 -0.50 5.29
C VAL A 526 15.14 -0.99 4.39
N ALA A 527 13.96 -1.27 4.95
CA ALA A 527 12.80 -1.66 4.16
C ALA A 527 12.37 -0.55 3.20
N MET A 528 12.05 -0.92 1.96
CA MET A 528 11.56 0.00 0.93
C MET A 528 10.11 -0.28 0.54
N ALA A 529 9.76 -1.55 0.36
CA ALA A 529 8.45 -1.93 -0.19
C ALA A 529 7.30 -1.56 0.75
N ALA A 530 7.36 -1.96 2.02
CA ALA A 530 6.29 -1.71 2.99
C ALA A 530 6.05 -0.22 3.26
N PRO A 531 7.06 0.64 3.51
CA PRO A 531 6.87 2.07 3.68
C PRO A 531 6.26 2.76 2.46
N ILE A 532 6.74 2.43 1.24
CA ILE A 532 6.21 3.01 0.00
C ILE A 532 4.74 2.64 -0.20
N LEU A 533 4.39 1.36 -0.01
CA LEU A 533 3.00 0.90 -0.10
C LEU A 533 2.11 1.55 0.96
N ALA A 534 2.58 1.66 2.20
CA ALA A 534 1.86 2.32 3.28
C ALA A 534 1.55 3.79 2.94
N CYS A 535 2.56 4.52 2.45
CA CYS A 535 2.38 5.90 2.00
C CYS A 535 1.36 6.00 0.86
N ALA A 536 1.50 5.16 -0.18
CA ALA A 536 0.63 5.17 -1.35
C ALA A 536 -0.83 4.84 -1.00
N PHE A 537 -1.06 3.76 -0.24
CA PHE A 537 -2.41 3.37 0.17
C PHE A 537 -3.08 4.43 1.04
N THR A 538 -2.36 4.97 2.03
CA THR A 538 -2.90 6.00 2.92
C THR A 538 -3.20 7.29 2.16
N PHE A 539 -2.30 7.69 1.25
CA PHE A 539 -2.50 8.85 0.38
C PHE A 539 -3.74 8.69 -0.47
N LEU A 540 -3.91 7.57 -1.18
CA LEU A 540 -5.04 7.31 -2.06
C LEU A 540 -6.36 7.19 -1.29
N ALA A 541 -6.38 6.48 -0.16
CA ALA A 541 -7.56 6.32 0.68
C ALA A 541 -8.03 7.66 1.27
N SER A 542 -7.10 8.46 1.79
CA SER A 542 -7.38 9.78 2.35
C SER A 542 -7.90 10.75 1.29
N LEU A 543 -7.35 10.68 0.09
CA LEU A 543 -7.78 11.49 -1.06
C LEU A 543 -9.16 11.08 -1.57
N GLY A 544 -9.44 9.77 -1.65
CA GLY A 544 -10.76 9.23 -1.99
C GLY A 544 -11.82 9.72 -1.00
N TYR A 545 -11.54 9.60 0.29
CA TYR A 545 -12.44 10.11 1.35
C TYR A 545 -12.69 11.61 1.25
N ALA A 546 -11.63 12.40 1.03
CA ALA A 546 -11.78 13.85 0.89
C ALA A 546 -12.70 14.23 -0.29
N ARG A 547 -12.63 13.50 -1.39
CA ARG A 547 -13.51 13.69 -2.55
C ARG A 547 -14.95 13.27 -2.30
N THR A 548 -15.16 12.09 -1.68
CA THR A 548 -16.51 11.65 -1.35
C THR A 548 -17.20 12.61 -0.40
N LEU A 549 -16.47 13.15 0.57
CA LEU A 549 -16.99 14.17 1.49
C LEU A 549 -17.38 15.46 0.75
N GLU A 550 -16.55 15.93 -0.20
CA GLU A 550 -16.85 17.09 -1.03
C GLU A 550 -18.06 16.86 -1.94
N GLN A 551 -18.17 15.69 -2.53
CA GLN A 551 -19.34 15.32 -3.36
C GLN A 551 -20.61 15.24 -2.53
N SER A 552 -20.58 14.58 -1.38
CA SER A 552 -21.74 14.46 -0.49
C SER A 552 -22.24 15.83 0.00
N LEU A 553 -21.31 16.72 0.33
CA LEU A 553 -21.64 18.09 0.74
C LEU A 553 -22.26 18.88 -0.40
N ARG A 554 -21.72 18.75 -1.60
CA ARG A 554 -22.27 19.40 -2.80
C ARG A 554 -23.67 18.89 -3.13
N GLU A 555 -23.90 17.60 -3.08
CA GLU A 555 -25.24 17.01 -3.29
C GLU A 555 -26.23 17.43 -2.21
N PHE A 556 -25.78 17.53 -0.97
CA PHE A 556 -26.59 18.06 0.13
C PHE A 556 -27.02 19.51 -0.16
N MET A 557 -26.06 20.40 -0.49
CA MET A 557 -26.36 21.80 -0.82
C MET A 557 -27.30 21.93 -2.01
N LEU A 558 -27.11 21.18 -3.08
CA LEU A 558 -28.00 21.20 -4.26
C LEU A 558 -29.42 20.73 -3.91
N ARG A 559 -29.55 19.71 -3.08
CA ARG A 559 -30.87 19.24 -2.62
C ARG A 559 -31.55 20.24 -1.69
N ALA A 560 -30.81 20.81 -0.75
CA ALA A 560 -31.36 21.80 0.19
C ALA A 560 -31.81 23.08 -0.51
N LEU A 561 -31.10 23.52 -1.54
CA LEU A 561 -31.43 24.72 -2.34
C LEU A 561 -32.41 24.46 -3.47
N GLY A 562 -33.08 23.29 -3.51
CA GLY A 562 -34.11 22.99 -4.49
C GLY A 562 -33.66 22.74 -5.93
N GLY A 563 -32.33 22.60 -6.16
CA GLY A 563 -31.73 22.26 -7.45
C GLY A 563 -31.60 23.41 -8.46
N ALA A 564 -32.40 24.50 -8.37
CA ALA A 564 -32.33 25.67 -9.24
C ALA A 564 -31.61 26.83 -8.52
N VAL A 565 -30.25 26.87 -8.63
CA VAL A 565 -29.42 27.88 -7.96
C VAL A 565 -28.41 28.48 -8.91
N ARG A 566 -28.21 29.78 -8.87
CA ARG A 566 -27.18 30.47 -9.62
C ARG A 566 -25.80 30.01 -9.18
N ALA A 567 -24.87 29.87 -10.12
CA ALA A 567 -23.52 29.37 -9.86
C ALA A 567 -22.70 30.26 -8.92
N ASP A 568 -22.98 31.56 -8.88
CA ASP A 568 -22.32 32.51 -7.96
C ASP A 568 -22.88 32.40 -6.54
N VAL A 569 -24.17 32.21 -6.36
CA VAL A 569 -24.84 31.95 -5.08
C VAL A 569 -24.32 30.62 -4.51
N PHE A 570 -24.34 29.57 -5.34
CA PHE A 570 -23.81 28.26 -4.94
C PHE A 570 -22.36 28.36 -4.43
N ARG A 571 -21.47 29.08 -5.15
CA ARG A 571 -20.09 29.29 -4.74
C ARG A 571 -19.95 30.08 -3.45
N ARG A 572 -20.87 31.02 -3.15
CA ARG A 572 -20.86 31.74 -1.87
C ARG A 572 -21.28 30.84 -0.72
N VAL A 573 -22.37 30.08 -0.89
CA VAL A 573 -22.83 29.09 0.09
C VAL A 573 -21.79 28.01 0.34
N GLU A 574 -21.11 27.52 -0.73
CA GLU A 574 -20.02 26.55 -0.60
C GLU A 574 -18.84 27.09 0.24
N ARG A 575 -18.59 28.41 0.17
CA ARG A 575 -17.55 29.07 0.99
C ARG A 575 -17.99 29.30 2.43
N ASP A 576 -19.24 29.64 2.60
CA ASP A 576 -19.82 29.96 3.91
C ASP A 576 -21.16 29.26 4.11
N LEU A 577 -21.11 28.11 4.74
CA LEU A 577 -22.30 27.32 5.11
C LEU A 577 -23.16 28.01 6.18
N ALA A 578 -22.69 29.08 6.82
CA ALA A 578 -23.50 29.82 7.75
C ALA A 578 -24.70 30.50 7.06
N LEU A 579 -24.60 30.80 5.75
CA LEU A 579 -25.67 31.32 4.94
C LEU A 579 -26.90 30.39 4.83
N MET A 580 -26.73 29.12 5.17
CA MET A 580 -27.84 28.15 5.19
C MET A 580 -28.60 28.13 6.52
N ARG A 581 -28.06 28.71 7.57
CA ARG A 581 -28.68 28.66 8.90
C ARG A 581 -29.94 29.51 8.93
N PRO A 582 -30.96 29.09 9.68
CA PRO A 582 -32.12 29.90 9.90
C PRO A 582 -31.76 31.24 10.57
N GLU A 583 -32.17 32.34 9.92
CA GLU A 583 -31.98 33.70 10.46
C GLU A 583 -33.21 34.56 10.13
N ARG A 584 -33.46 35.56 10.99
CA ARG A 584 -34.47 36.57 10.73
C ARG A 584 -33.89 37.65 9.82
N ARG A 585 -34.62 37.92 8.71
CA ARG A 585 -34.16 38.87 7.71
C ARG A 585 -35.35 39.48 7.01
N GLU A 586 -35.27 40.76 6.70
CA GLU A 586 -36.19 41.42 5.77
C GLU A 586 -35.91 40.95 4.36
N LEU A 587 -36.91 40.56 3.64
CA LEU A 587 -36.81 40.01 2.29
C LEU A 587 -38.13 40.12 1.56
N THR A 588 -38.10 40.06 0.21
CA THR A 588 -39.27 40.11 -0.65
C THR A 588 -39.71 38.72 -1.08
N VAL A 589 -41.00 38.41 -0.87
CA VAL A 589 -41.61 37.12 -1.24
C VAL A 589 -42.52 37.32 -2.42
N PHE A 590 -42.53 36.37 -3.31
CA PHE A 590 -43.31 36.32 -4.54
C PHE A 590 -44.08 35.01 -4.65
N PHE A 591 -45.36 35.11 -5.00
CA PHE A 591 -46.19 34.00 -5.44
C PHE A 591 -46.76 34.29 -6.80
N SER A 592 -46.86 33.26 -7.66
CA SER A 592 -47.62 33.35 -8.90
C SER A 592 -48.41 32.09 -9.15
N ASP A 593 -49.53 32.23 -9.91
CA ASP A 593 -50.40 31.13 -10.31
C ASP A 593 -50.97 31.41 -11.70
N ILE A 594 -51.35 30.36 -12.43
CA ILE A 594 -52.00 30.51 -13.76
C ILE A 594 -53.51 30.32 -13.61
N GLU A 595 -54.23 31.38 -13.73
CA GLU A 595 -55.69 31.29 -13.70
C GLU A 595 -56.21 30.37 -14.82
N GLY A 596 -57.09 29.43 -14.45
CA GLY A 596 -57.71 28.49 -15.37
C GLY A 596 -56.97 27.17 -15.57
N PHE A 597 -55.74 27.04 -15.11
CA PHE A 597 -54.92 25.86 -15.36
C PHE A 597 -55.46 24.58 -14.69
N THR A 598 -56.10 24.68 -13.54
CA THR A 598 -56.77 23.55 -12.87
C THR A 598 -57.88 22.95 -13.78
N SER A 599 -58.62 23.82 -14.54
CA SER A 599 -59.60 23.35 -15.50
C SER A 599 -58.96 22.66 -16.70
N VAL A 600 -57.77 23.10 -17.12
CA VAL A 600 -56.99 22.50 -18.20
C VAL A 600 -56.48 21.12 -17.76
N SER A 601 -55.93 21.02 -16.58
CA SER A 601 -55.35 19.77 -16.05
C SER A 601 -56.40 18.64 -15.92
N ASN A 602 -57.67 19.00 -15.71
CA ASN A 602 -58.77 18.03 -15.60
C ASN A 602 -59.32 17.57 -16.94
N ARG A 603 -59.03 18.30 -18.04
CA ARG A 603 -59.73 18.10 -19.37
C ARG A 603 -58.79 17.66 -20.48
N LYS A 604 -57.47 17.95 -20.34
CA LYS A 604 -56.47 17.70 -21.38
C LYS A 604 -55.61 16.46 -21.07
N ASP A 605 -54.96 15.95 -22.11
CA ASP A 605 -54.00 14.87 -21.97
C ASP A 605 -52.91 15.28 -20.98
N PRO A 606 -52.62 14.46 -19.95
CA PRO A 606 -51.60 14.75 -18.94
C PRO A 606 -50.24 15.07 -19.55
N GLN A 607 -49.86 14.48 -20.69
CA GLN A 607 -48.58 14.75 -21.34
C GLN A 607 -48.51 16.19 -21.87
N VAL A 608 -49.57 16.70 -22.45
CA VAL A 608 -49.67 18.09 -22.94
C VAL A 608 -49.58 19.07 -21.76
N VAL A 609 -50.33 18.76 -20.69
CA VAL A 609 -50.30 19.58 -19.45
C VAL A 609 -48.90 19.66 -18.86
N VAL A 610 -48.23 18.52 -18.70
CA VAL A 610 -46.86 18.46 -18.18
C VAL A 610 -45.88 19.22 -19.06
N GLU A 611 -46.00 19.10 -20.38
CA GLU A 611 -45.09 19.78 -21.32
C GLU A 611 -45.24 21.31 -21.27
N VAL A 612 -46.49 21.82 -21.25
CA VAL A 612 -46.75 23.25 -21.12
C VAL A 612 -46.28 23.77 -19.76
N LEU A 613 -46.59 23.04 -18.68
CA LEU A 613 -46.17 23.40 -17.33
C LEU A 613 -44.66 23.44 -17.20
N ARG A 614 -43.97 22.46 -17.78
CA ARG A 614 -42.52 22.40 -17.78
C ARG A 614 -41.87 23.58 -18.49
N GLN A 615 -42.44 23.98 -19.66
CA GLN A 615 -41.96 25.14 -20.40
C GLN A 615 -42.20 26.42 -19.61
N TYR A 616 -43.41 26.61 -19.09
CA TYR A 616 -43.79 27.78 -18.28
C TYR A 616 -42.90 27.90 -17.04
N LEU A 617 -42.81 26.86 -16.19
CA LEU A 617 -42.03 26.90 -14.98
C LEU A 617 -40.51 27.10 -15.28
N GLY A 618 -40.01 26.54 -16.37
CA GLY A 618 -38.62 26.73 -16.81
C GLY A 618 -38.32 28.19 -17.18
N GLU A 619 -39.21 28.83 -17.95
CA GLU A 619 -39.10 30.27 -18.33
C GLU A 619 -39.16 31.16 -17.07
N MET A 620 -40.16 30.93 -16.19
CA MET A 620 -40.35 31.73 -14.98
C MET A 620 -39.20 31.56 -13.99
N THR A 621 -38.73 30.35 -13.80
CA THR A 621 -37.55 30.07 -12.97
C THR A 621 -36.30 30.81 -13.47
N THR A 622 -36.07 30.82 -14.77
CA THR A 622 -34.96 31.54 -15.39
C THR A 622 -35.02 33.03 -15.06
N LEU A 623 -36.19 33.64 -15.21
CA LEU A 623 -36.39 35.05 -14.90
C LEU A 623 -36.17 35.38 -13.43
N VAL A 624 -36.65 34.53 -12.50
CA VAL A 624 -36.41 34.72 -11.07
C VAL A 624 -34.89 34.68 -10.78
N LEU A 625 -34.19 33.68 -11.33
CA LEU A 625 -32.73 33.52 -11.11
C LEU A 625 -31.92 34.65 -11.73
N ASP A 626 -32.30 35.13 -12.93
CA ASP A 626 -31.61 36.22 -13.62
C ASP A 626 -31.75 37.56 -12.86
N HIS A 627 -32.83 37.75 -12.12
CA HIS A 627 -33.03 38.91 -11.27
C HIS A 627 -32.60 38.72 -9.81
N GLY A 628 -31.79 37.68 -9.53
CA GLY A 628 -31.17 37.45 -8.22
C GLY A 628 -32.09 36.80 -7.19
N GLY A 629 -33.27 36.34 -7.60
CA GLY A 629 -34.18 35.62 -6.72
C GLY A 629 -33.79 34.17 -6.50
N HIS A 630 -34.41 33.58 -5.51
CA HIS A 630 -34.34 32.16 -5.19
C HIS A 630 -35.71 31.52 -5.36
N VAL A 631 -35.78 30.44 -6.14
CA VAL A 631 -37.00 29.65 -6.29
C VAL A 631 -37.09 28.69 -5.11
N ASP A 632 -38.11 28.88 -4.26
CA ASP A 632 -38.34 27.99 -3.11
C ASP A 632 -38.97 26.67 -3.55
N LYS A 633 -40.14 26.74 -4.18
CA LYS A 633 -40.89 25.55 -4.61
C LYS A 633 -41.91 25.86 -5.70
N TYR A 634 -42.36 24.81 -6.37
CA TYR A 634 -43.51 24.85 -7.25
C TYR A 634 -44.75 24.36 -6.50
N LEU A 635 -45.88 25.04 -6.67
CA LEU A 635 -47.17 24.75 -6.04
C LEU A 635 -48.21 24.42 -7.12
N GLY A 636 -48.05 23.23 -7.73
CA GLY A 636 -48.82 22.91 -8.94
C GLY A 636 -48.34 23.71 -10.14
N ASP A 637 -49.16 24.60 -10.65
CA ASP A 637 -48.86 25.59 -11.68
C ASP A 637 -48.32 26.91 -11.10
N GLY A 638 -48.38 27.06 -9.78
CA GLY A 638 -47.84 28.21 -9.08
C GLY A 638 -46.35 28.09 -8.79
N LEU A 639 -45.69 29.23 -8.62
CA LEU A 639 -44.27 29.35 -8.27
C LEU A 639 -44.13 30.25 -7.05
N MET A 640 -43.38 29.78 -6.05
CA MET A 640 -42.96 30.58 -4.92
C MET A 640 -41.46 30.90 -5.03
N ALA A 641 -41.16 32.18 -4.91
CA ALA A 641 -39.78 32.68 -4.93
C ALA A 641 -39.59 33.78 -3.90
N PHE A 642 -38.31 34.10 -3.59
CA PHE A 642 -37.99 35.22 -2.74
C PHE A 642 -36.63 35.85 -3.11
N TRP A 643 -36.44 37.11 -2.73
CA TRP A 643 -35.21 37.89 -2.90
C TRP A 643 -34.65 38.30 -1.54
N GLY A 644 -33.36 38.60 -1.46
CA GLY A 644 -32.67 38.98 -0.21
C GLY A 644 -31.97 37.88 0.52
N ALA A 645 -32.18 36.61 0.12
CA ALA A 645 -31.49 35.43 0.69
C ALA A 645 -31.24 34.33 -0.36
N PRO A 646 -30.28 33.43 -0.20
CA PRO A 646 -29.28 33.32 0.87
C PRO A 646 -28.21 34.42 0.82
N VAL A 647 -28.09 35.12 -0.25
CA VAL A 647 -27.20 36.25 -0.44
C VAL A 647 -28.01 37.53 -0.41
N ALA A 648 -27.66 38.47 0.46
CA ALA A 648 -28.31 39.78 0.52
C ALA A 648 -28.22 40.50 -0.82
N LEU A 649 -29.35 41.09 -1.24
CA LEU A 649 -29.47 41.91 -2.44
C LEU A 649 -29.91 43.33 -1.97
N PRO A 650 -29.16 44.40 -2.31
CA PRO A 650 -29.45 45.72 -1.79
C PRO A 650 -30.87 46.26 -2.15
N ASN A 651 -31.40 45.86 -3.31
CA ASN A 651 -32.71 46.34 -3.86
C ASN A 651 -33.56 45.12 -4.18
N ASP A 652 -33.82 44.24 -3.22
CA ASP A 652 -34.54 43.00 -3.44
C ASP A 652 -36.01 43.22 -3.82
N ALA A 653 -36.70 44.26 -3.28
CA ALA A 653 -38.04 44.65 -3.68
C ALA A 653 -38.09 45.11 -5.15
N GLU A 654 -37.15 45.97 -5.56
CA GLU A 654 -37.06 46.39 -6.97
C GLU A 654 -36.77 45.23 -7.92
N ALA A 655 -35.85 44.35 -7.55
CA ALA A 655 -35.49 43.17 -8.35
C ALA A 655 -36.67 42.20 -8.50
N ALA A 656 -37.48 42.05 -7.46
CA ALA A 656 -38.69 41.23 -7.48
C ALA A 656 -39.78 41.87 -8.38
N CYS A 657 -39.97 43.19 -8.35
CA CYS A 657 -40.85 43.91 -9.23
C CYS A 657 -40.46 43.80 -10.70
N ASP A 658 -39.19 43.99 -11.04
CA ASP A 658 -38.67 43.83 -12.41
C ASP A 658 -38.87 42.38 -12.90
N ALA A 659 -38.60 41.40 -12.07
CA ALA A 659 -38.84 39.99 -12.37
C ALA A 659 -40.33 39.75 -12.68
N ALA A 660 -41.25 40.24 -11.85
CA ALA A 660 -42.68 40.07 -12.04
C ALA A 660 -43.16 40.67 -13.36
N LEU A 661 -42.76 41.90 -13.69
CA LEU A 661 -43.10 42.55 -14.95
C LEU A 661 -42.55 41.79 -16.17
N ARG A 662 -41.33 41.31 -16.10
CA ARG A 662 -40.70 40.47 -17.16
C ARG A 662 -41.36 39.12 -17.29
N MET A 663 -41.78 38.52 -16.17
CA MET A 663 -42.55 37.29 -16.20
C MET A 663 -43.88 37.48 -16.95
N HIS A 664 -44.59 38.57 -16.72
CA HIS A 664 -45.81 38.90 -17.45
C HIS A 664 -45.55 39.13 -18.94
N ALA A 665 -44.51 39.87 -19.29
CA ALA A 665 -44.11 40.09 -20.67
C ALA A 665 -43.78 38.77 -21.39
N ARG A 666 -43.00 37.93 -20.74
CA ARG A 666 -42.64 36.61 -21.27
C ARG A 666 -43.84 35.69 -21.38
N PHE A 667 -44.73 35.71 -20.40
CA PHE A 667 -46.00 34.98 -20.45
C PHE A 667 -46.84 35.41 -21.66
N ASP A 668 -46.99 36.71 -21.90
CA ASP A 668 -47.73 37.24 -23.04
C ASP A 668 -47.12 36.85 -24.39
N GLU A 669 -45.83 36.81 -24.52
CA GLU A 669 -45.13 36.31 -25.71
C GLU A 669 -45.51 34.86 -26.03
N LYS A 670 -45.56 34.00 -25.01
CA LYS A 670 -45.81 32.57 -25.15
C LYS A 670 -47.30 32.17 -25.02
N ARG A 671 -48.14 33.07 -24.52
CA ARG A 671 -49.49 32.78 -24.16
C ARG A 671 -50.31 32.15 -25.32
N LYS A 672 -50.21 32.68 -26.54
CA LYS A 672 -50.92 32.13 -27.69
C LYS A 672 -50.57 30.67 -27.99
N ASP A 673 -49.37 30.31 -27.89
CA ASP A 673 -48.90 28.91 -28.08
C ASP A 673 -49.45 28.01 -26.97
N TRP A 674 -49.32 28.42 -25.71
CA TRP A 674 -49.82 27.67 -24.58
C TRP A 674 -51.33 27.53 -24.56
N GLU A 675 -52.10 28.64 -24.85
CA GLU A 675 -53.54 28.61 -24.95
C GLU A 675 -54.05 27.71 -26.10
N ALA A 676 -53.39 27.74 -27.25
CA ALA A 676 -53.69 26.83 -28.36
C ALA A 676 -53.50 25.34 -27.99
N ARG A 677 -52.48 25.04 -27.25
CA ARG A 677 -52.19 23.67 -26.78
C ARG A 677 -53.16 23.25 -25.65
N CYS A 678 -53.49 24.17 -24.77
CA CYS A 678 -54.38 23.94 -23.64
C CYS A 678 -55.85 24.06 -24.03
N ASP A 679 -56.23 24.71 -25.19
CA ASP A 679 -57.58 25.08 -25.62
C ASP A 679 -58.32 25.80 -24.50
N HIS A 680 -57.61 26.70 -23.84
CA HIS A 680 -58.16 27.49 -22.74
C HIS A 680 -57.41 28.81 -22.60
N SER A 681 -58.14 29.85 -22.18
CA SER A 681 -57.48 31.13 -21.87
C SER A 681 -56.69 31.03 -20.57
N LEU A 682 -55.47 31.56 -20.60
CA LEU A 682 -54.56 31.54 -19.49
C LEU A 682 -54.17 32.96 -19.09
N THR A 683 -54.10 33.21 -17.77
CA THR A 683 -53.68 34.50 -17.23
C THR A 683 -52.74 34.27 -16.07
N LEU A 684 -51.55 34.87 -16.15
CA LEU A 684 -50.60 34.84 -15.05
C LEU A 684 -51.00 35.89 -14.01
N ARG A 685 -51.06 35.50 -12.75
CA ARG A 685 -51.26 36.38 -11.59
C ARG A 685 -50.11 36.28 -10.64
N ALA A 686 -49.83 37.35 -9.89
CA ALA A 686 -48.76 37.39 -8.93
C ALA A 686 -49.13 38.22 -7.69
N GLY A 687 -48.55 37.88 -6.57
CA GLY A 687 -48.58 38.59 -5.32
C GLY A 687 -47.17 38.76 -4.73
N LEU A 688 -46.82 39.99 -4.33
CA LEU A 688 -45.55 40.33 -3.77
C LEU A 688 -45.72 41.06 -2.44
N GLU A 689 -44.81 40.71 -1.48
CA GLU A 689 -44.74 41.37 -0.18
C GLU A 689 -43.33 41.39 0.33
N THR A 690 -42.92 42.50 0.96
CA THR A 690 -41.64 42.63 1.65
C THR A 690 -41.86 42.68 3.15
N GLY A 691 -40.99 42.09 3.92
CA GLY A 691 -41.02 42.17 5.36
C GLY A 691 -40.12 41.16 6.07
N ASP A 692 -40.14 41.21 7.39
CA ASP A 692 -39.39 40.37 8.27
C ASP A 692 -39.85 38.91 8.20
N ALA A 693 -38.95 38.02 7.83
CA ALA A 693 -39.21 36.60 7.79
C ALA A 693 -38.03 35.78 8.30
N VAL A 694 -38.23 34.53 8.65
CA VAL A 694 -37.16 33.58 8.96
C VAL A 694 -36.83 32.79 7.69
N VAL A 695 -35.57 32.87 7.26
CA VAL A 695 -35.11 32.19 6.04
C VAL A 695 -33.92 31.33 6.40
N GLY A 696 -33.82 30.10 5.85
CA GLY A 696 -32.74 29.18 6.11
C GLY A 696 -33.10 27.72 5.85
N GLU A 697 -32.24 26.82 6.24
CA GLU A 697 -32.53 25.39 6.18
C GLU A 697 -33.59 25.02 7.22
N MET A 698 -34.67 24.45 6.76
CA MET A 698 -35.81 24.03 7.59
C MET A 698 -36.26 22.64 7.17
N GLY A 699 -36.71 21.85 8.15
CA GLY A 699 -37.20 20.52 7.89
C GLY A 699 -36.79 19.48 8.92
N THR A 700 -36.67 18.23 8.45
CA THR A 700 -36.30 17.07 9.27
C THR A 700 -34.95 16.49 8.78
N LEU A 701 -34.36 15.55 9.54
CA LEU A 701 -33.16 14.83 9.13
C LEU A 701 -33.27 14.15 7.74
N HIS A 702 -34.49 13.88 7.29
CA HIS A 702 -34.73 13.19 6.01
C HIS A 702 -35.06 14.13 4.87
N ARG A 703 -35.57 15.33 5.16
CA ARG A 703 -35.96 16.32 4.17
C ARG A 703 -35.65 17.72 4.68
N VAL A 704 -34.63 18.31 4.15
CA VAL A 704 -34.21 19.69 4.43
C VAL A 704 -34.40 20.52 3.18
N ASN A 705 -35.06 21.65 3.33
CA ASN A 705 -35.19 22.63 2.25
C ASN A 705 -34.72 23.99 2.78
N TYR A 706 -34.08 24.76 1.92
CA TYR A 706 -33.84 26.18 2.16
C TYR A 706 -35.11 26.94 1.79
N THR A 707 -35.78 27.49 2.76
CA THR A 707 -37.12 28.09 2.57
C THR A 707 -37.30 29.29 3.48
N VAL A 708 -38.36 30.01 3.28
CA VAL A 708 -38.75 31.19 4.07
C VAL A 708 -40.08 30.94 4.76
N MET A 709 -40.24 31.46 6.00
CA MET A 709 -41.47 31.44 6.79
C MET A 709 -41.65 32.77 7.51
N GLY A 710 -42.87 33.25 7.49
CA GLY A 710 -43.25 34.52 8.16
C GLY A 710 -44.49 35.12 7.58
N GLU A 711 -44.86 36.27 8.10
CA GLU A 711 -46.03 37.03 7.68
C GLU A 711 -45.98 37.43 6.20
N PRO A 712 -44.86 37.91 5.63
CA PRO A 712 -44.76 38.25 4.22
C PRO A 712 -45.13 37.11 3.28
N VAL A 713 -44.82 35.84 3.68
CA VAL A 713 -45.16 34.65 2.90
C VAL A 713 -46.68 34.46 2.81
N ALA A 714 -47.35 34.56 3.95
CA ALA A 714 -48.79 34.42 4.00
C ALA A 714 -49.51 35.57 3.26
N THR A 715 -48.97 36.79 3.38
CA THR A 715 -49.47 37.98 2.73
C THR A 715 -49.33 37.93 1.21
N ALA A 716 -48.12 37.61 0.71
CA ALA A 716 -47.88 37.48 -0.74
C ALA A 716 -48.76 36.39 -1.39
N PHE A 717 -48.94 35.25 -0.71
CA PHE A 717 -49.85 34.18 -1.17
C PHE A 717 -51.32 34.67 -1.26
N ARG A 718 -51.80 35.44 -0.26
CA ARG A 718 -53.16 36.01 -0.30
C ARG A 718 -53.32 37.10 -1.35
N LEU A 719 -52.30 37.93 -1.56
CA LEU A 719 -52.27 38.95 -2.61
C LEU A 719 -52.39 38.33 -4.00
N GLU A 720 -51.73 37.20 -4.27
CA GLU A 720 -51.88 36.48 -5.52
C GLU A 720 -53.36 36.09 -5.74
N ALA A 721 -53.97 35.47 -4.71
CA ALA A 721 -55.40 35.09 -4.80
C ALA A 721 -56.36 36.29 -4.98
N LEU A 722 -56.07 37.41 -4.31
CA LEU A 722 -56.84 38.65 -4.43
C LEU A 722 -56.70 39.31 -5.82
N ALA A 723 -55.53 39.14 -6.50
CA ALA A 723 -55.30 39.67 -7.84
C ALA A 723 -56.46 39.25 -8.82
N LYS A 724 -56.93 38.02 -8.69
CA LYS A 724 -58.09 37.50 -9.45
C LYS A 724 -59.41 38.29 -9.17
N ARG A 725 -59.62 38.57 -7.87
CA ARG A 725 -60.81 39.27 -7.43
C ARG A 725 -60.88 40.70 -7.97
N TYR A 726 -59.69 41.37 -8.00
CA TYR A 726 -59.59 42.73 -8.53
C TYR A 726 -59.49 42.80 -10.06
N GLY A 727 -59.21 41.67 -10.69
CA GLY A 727 -59.06 41.60 -12.15
C GLY A 727 -57.71 42.19 -12.60
N VAL A 728 -56.70 42.16 -11.74
CA VAL A 728 -55.32 42.69 -11.97
C VAL A 728 -54.36 41.62 -12.08
N ARG A 729 -53.14 41.93 -12.57
CA ARG A 729 -52.08 40.91 -12.84
C ARG A 729 -51.14 40.70 -11.65
N THR A 730 -50.79 41.78 -10.96
CA THR A 730 -49.85 41.74 -9.85
C THR A 730 -50.28 42.60 -8.71
N LEU A 731 -50.49 42.05 -7.54
CA LEU A 731 -50.73 42.77 -6.30
C LEU A 731 -49.48 42.84 -5.42
N CYS A 732 -49.29 44.01 -4.84
CA CYS A 732 -48.19 44.31 -3.91
C CYS A 732 -48.76 44.85 -2.59
N GLY A 733 -48.11 44.51 -1.47
CA GLY A 733 -48.42 45.12 -0.20
C GLY A 733 -47.69 46.44 0.01
N GLU A 734 -48.04 47.11 1.10
CA GLU A 734 -47.56 48.47 1.41
C GLU A 734 -46.04 48.55 1.58
N THR A 735 -45.43 47.65 2.36
CA THR A 735 -44.00 47.63 2.64
C THR A 735 -43.15 47.51 1.37
N LEU A 736 -43.52 46.62 0.45
CA LEU A 736 -42.85 46.49 -0.85
C LEU A 736 -42.93 47.80 -1.66
N VAL A 737 -44.08 48.46 -1.64
CA VAL A 737 -44.26 49.72 -2.37
C VAL A 737 -43.43 50.82 -1.78
N GLU A 738 -43.30 50.92 -0.45
CA GLU A 738 -42.42 51.88 0.24
C GLU A 738 -40.95 51.72 -0.18
N GLU A 739 -40.49 50.49 -0.47
CA GLU A 739 -39.14 50.23 -0.91
C GLU A 739 -38.89 50.41 -2.42
N ALA A 740 -39.94 50.15 -3.25
CA ALA A 740 -39.76 50.13 -4.69
C ALA A 740 -40.42 51.32 -5.44
N HIS A 741 -41.09 52.27 -4.75
CA HIS A 741 -41.85 53.35 -5.39
C HIS A 741 -41.01 54.36 -6.17
N GLU A 742 -39.70 54.44 -5.90
CA GLU A 742 -38.79 55.30 -6.68
C GLU A 742 -38.43 54.70 -8.06
N ALA A 743 -38.55 53.39 -8.20
CA ALA A 743 -38.20 52.68 -9.44
C ALA A 743 -39.41 52.24 -10.25
N PHE A 744 -40.61 52.07 -9.62
CA PHE A 744 -41.81 51.49 -10.26
C PHE A 744 -43.03 52.32 -9.97
N LEU A 745 -43.99 52.24 -10.90
CA LEU A 745 -45.28 52.82 -10.79
C LEU A 745 -46.34 51.86 -10.23
N PHE A 746 -46.90 52.28 -9.13
CA PHE A 746 -47.97 51.55 -8.44
C PHE A 746 -49.24 52.36 -8.43
N ARG A 747 -50.37 51.69 -8.54
CA ARG A 747 -51.68 52.33 -8.26
C ARG A 747 -52.28 51.74 -6.97
N PRO A 748 -52.76 52.53 -6.03
CA PRO A 748 -53.49 52.03 -4.87
C PRO A 748 -54.77 51.39 -5.29
N LEU A 749 -55.11 50.18 -4.76
CA LEU A 749 -56.30 49.47 -5.11
C LEU A 749 -57.36 49.50 -4.01
N ASP A 750 -56.92 49.16 -2.79
CA ASP A 750 -57.89 49.05 -1.69
C ASP A 750 -57.10 48.99 -0.34
N VAL A 751 -57.87 49.00 0.77
CA VAL A 751 -57.42 48.63 2.08
C VAL A 751 -58.22 47.41 2.50
N VAL A 752 -57.55 46.31 2.68
CA VAL A 752 -58.18 45.04 2.99
C VAL A 752 -57.71 44.46 4.35
N ARG A 753 -58.60 43.77 5.05
CA ARG A 753 -58.27 43.06 6.29
C ARG A 753 -57.89 41.63 5.92
N MET A 754 -56.66 41.25 6.20
CA MET A 754 -56.14 39.91 5.96
C MET A 754 -56.60 38.96 7.08
N GLY A 755 -57.85 38.46 7.03
CA GLY A 755 -58.45 37.59 8.04
C GLY A 755 -59.35 38.32 9.03
N ARG A 756 -60.04 37.62 9.96
CA ARG A 756 -61.01 38.16 10.90
C ARG A 756 -60.47 39.17 11.92
N GLU A 757 -59.18 39.07 12.23
CA GLU A 757 -58.48 39.91 13.24
C GLU A 757 -57.24 40.60 12.68
N GLY A 758 -57.02 40.56 11.34
CA GLY A 758 -55.85 41.12 10.67
C GLY A 758 -55.82 42.65 10.69
N GLU A 759 -54.61 43.20 10.76
CA GLU A 759 -54.46 44.65 10.55
C GLU A 759 -54.84 45.04 9.11
N PRO A 760 -55.36 46.22 8.89
CA PRO A 760 -55.66 46.71 7.56
C PRO A 760 -54.36 46.86 6.74
N LEU A 761 -54.32 46.23 5.55
CA LEU A 761 -53.22 46.34 4.63
C LEU A 761 -53.67 47.10 3.40
N LYS A 762 -52.93 48.13 3.01
CA LYS A 762 -53.09 48.74 1.71
C LYS A 762 -52.50 47.85 0.62
N ILE A 763 -53.31 47.65 -0.44
CA ILE A 763 -52.83 46.84 -1.57
C ILE A 763 -52.71 47.71 -2.81
N TYR A 764 -51.71 47.41 -3.59
CA TYR A 764 -51.37 48.16 -4.79
C TYR A 764 -51.25 47.24 -6.03
N GLU A 765 -51.48 47.75 -7.20
CA GLU A 765 -51.11 47.06 -8.44
C GLU A 765 -49.77 47.58 -8.96
N LEU A 766 -48.86 46.69 -9.27
CA LEU A 766 -47.61 47.00 -9.98
C LEU A 766 -47.92 47.17 -11.48
N LEU A 767 -47.66 48.33 -12.04
CA LEU A 767 -48.02 48.68 -13.42
C LEU A 767 -46.83 48.61 -14.38
N ALA A 768 -45.73 49.35 -14.09
CA ALA A 768 -44.61 49.52 -14.98
C ALA A 768 -43.40 50.12 -14.26
N PRO A 769 -42.20 50.13 -14.84
CA PRO A 769 -41.09 50.96 -14.36
C PRO A 769 -41.48 52.45 -14.47
N ILE A 770 -40.95 53.27 -13.55
CA ILE A 770 -41.30 54.71 -13.47
C ILE A 770 -41.01 55.52 -14.75
N ALA A 771 -40.04 55.05 -15.52
CA ALA A 771 -39.66 55.64 -16.81
C ALA A 771 -40.63 55.27 -17.96
N ALA A 772 -41.64 54.45 -17.74
CA ALA A 772 -42.50 54.00 -18.78
C ALA A 772 -43.52 55.11 -19.18
N GLU A 773 -43.69 55.33 -20.47
CA GLU A 773 -44.63 56.28 -21.02
C GLU A 773 -46.12 55.74 -21.04
N GLY A 774 -47.11 56.65 -21.02
CA GLY A 774 -48.49 56.28 -21.14
C GLY A 774 -49.22 55.93 -19.81
N PHE A 775 -48.59 56.26 -18.69
CA PHE A 775 -49.08 56.01 -17.32
C PHE A 775 -49.47 57.31 -16.58
N GLU A 776 -49.55 58.45 -17.25
CA GLU A 776 -49.94 59.77 -16.66
C GLU A 776 -51.23 59.74 -15.91
N TRP A 777 -52.16 58.89 -16.36
CA TRP A 777 -53.47 58.66 -15.76
C TRP A 777 -53.39 58.10 -14.32
N VAL A 778 -52.29 57.50 -13.91
CA VAL A 778 -52.11 56.89 -12.56
C VAL A 778 -52.22 57.98 -11.52
N ARG A 779 -51.65 59.16 -11.77
CA ARG A 779 -51.74 60.31 -10.87
C ARG A 779 -53.24 60.76 -10.65
N ASP A 780 -54.00 60.85 -11.73
CA ASP A 780 -55.39 61.27 -11.65
C ASP A 780 -56.25 60.18 -10.97
N TYR A 781 -55.91 58.89 -11.20
CA TYR A 781 -56.51 57.76 -10.51
C TYR A 781 -56.18 57.79 -9.00
N THR A 782 -54.99 58.03 -8.62
CA THR A 782 -54.54 58.07 -7.20
C THR A 782 -55.29 59.23 -6.49
N ALA A 783 -55.38 60.41 -7.09
CA ALA A 783 -56.13 61.52 -6.55
C ALA A 783 -57.67 61.20 -6.41
N ALA A 784 -58.25 60.49 -7.34
CA ALA A 784 -59.67 60.02 -7.28
C ALA A 784 -59.81 59.00 -6.13
N TRP A 785 -58.83 58.08 -5.95
CA TRP A 785 -58.80 57.05 -4.89
C TRP A 785 -58.72 57.73 -3.50
N GLU A 786 -57.82 58.70 -3.36
CA GLU A 786 -57.66 59.46 -2.09
C GLU A 786 -58.92 60.24 -1.76
N THR A 787 -59.61 60.83 -2.80
CA THR A 787 -60.91 61.51 -2.65
C THR A 787 -61.99 60.55 -2.17
N TRP A 788 -62.02 59.33 -2.69
CA TRP A 788 -62.87 58.22 -2.25
C TRP A 788 -62.62 57.84 -0.81
N ARG A 789 -61.31 57.67 -0.43
CA ARG A 789 -60.86 57.39 0.96
C ARG A 789 -61.30 58.47 1.92
N ALA A 790 -61.36 59.73 1.49
CA ALA A 790 -61.80 60.85 2.32
C ALA A 790 -63.35 60.93 2.42
N ALA A 791 -64.09 59.87 2.00
CA ALA A 791 -65.54 59.74 1.99
C ALA A 791 -66.24 60.79 1.13
N LYS A 792 -65.55 61.40 0.17
CA LYS A 792 -66.11 62.33 -0.82
C LYS A 792 -66.63 61.63 -2.08
N PHE A 793 -67.60 60.74 -1.92
CA PHE A 793 -67.98 59.75 -2.93
C PHE A 793 -68.49 60.37 -4.21
N SER A 794 -69.23 61.52 -4.18
CA SER A 794 -69.73 62.21 -5.39
C SER A 794 -68.64 62.87 -6.20
N GLU A 795 -67.56 63.42 -5.54
CA GLU A 795 -66.43 63.98 -6.22
C GLU A 795 -65.57 62.86 -6.84
N ALA A 796 -65.29 61.77 -6.05
CA ALA A 796 -64.60 60.59 -6.53
C ALA A 796 -65.35 59.93 -7.70
N LEU A 797 -66.65 59.83 -7.69
CA LEU A 797 -67.45 59.27 -8.80
C LEU A 797 -67.22 60.02 -10.12
N ALA A 798 -67.29 61.37 -10.07
CA ALA A 798 -67.00 62.20 -11.24
C ALA A 798 -65.60 61.96 -11.84
N ALA A 799 -64.63 61.86 -10.96
CA ALA A 799 -63.20 61.56 -11.32
C ALA A 799 -63.07 60.15 -11.93
N PHE A 800 -63.64 59.12 -11.33
CA PHE A 800 -63.59 57.77 -11.86
C PHE A 800 -64.41 57.61 -13.17
N GLU A 801 -65.52 58.28 -13.32
CA GLU A 801 -66.29 58.31 -14.60
C GLU A 801 -65.50 58.98 -15.73
N ALA A 802 -64.72 60.01 -15.41
CA ALA A 802 -63.76 60.60 -16.37
C ALA A 802 -62.68 59.61 -16.81
N LEU A 803 -62.09 58.91 -15.84
CA LEU A 803 -61.12 57.89 -16.11
C LEU A 803 -61.69 56.69 -16.88
N ALA A 804 -62.95 56.29 -16.61
CA ALA A 804 -63.64 55.22 -17.32
C ALA A 804 -63.83 55.53 -18.79
N LYS A 805 -64.02 56.82 -19.20
CA LYS A 805 -64.07 57.20 -20.59
C LYS A 805 -62.75 56.95 -21.34
N SER A 806 -61.66 57.16 -20.74
CA SER A 806 -60.34 56.91 -21.33
C SER A 806 -59.88 55.44 -21.22
N ARG A 807 -60.36 54.70 -20.20
CA ARG A 807 -60.00 53.31 -19.91
C ARG A 807 -61.26 52.44 -19.63
N PRO A 808 -62.11 52.19 -20.65
CA PRO A 808 -63.43 51.57 -20.45
C PRO A 808 -63.38 50.09 -20.07
N THR A 809 -62.24 49.45 -20.31
CA THR A 809 -62.00 48.00 -20.00
C THR A 809 -61.33 47.79 -18.68
N ASP A 810 -60.97 48.85 -17.91
CA ASP A 810 -60.25 48.70 -16.65
C ASP A 810 -61.23 48.22 -15.55
N PRO A 811 -61.05 47.00 -15.02
CA PRO A 811 -62.01 46.44 -14.07
C PRO A 811 -61.97 47.16 -12.71
N VAL A 812 -60.85 47.75 -12.33
CA VAL A 812 -60.75 48.47 -11.07
C VAL A 812 -61.46 49.80 -11.13
N ILE A 813 -61.30 50.57 -12.22
CA ILE A 813 -62.00 51.80 -12.40
C ILE A 813 -63.50 51.53 -12.43
N ALA A 814 -63.96 50.50 -13.15
CA ALA A 814 -65.37 50.13 -13.18
C ALA A 814 -65.91 49.76 -11.79
N ARG A 815 -65.15 49.09 -10.99
CA ARG A 815 -65.47 48.76 -9.59
C ARG A 815 -65.63 50.02 -8.72
N TYR A 816 -64.71 50.96 -8.83
CA TYR A 816 -64.85 52.21 -8.07
C TYR A 816 -66.02 53.10 -8.52
N VAL A 817 -66.29 53.11 -9.76
CA VAL A 817 -67.55 53.76 -10.25
C VAL A 817 -68.79 53.13 -9.60
N ALA A 818 -68.84 51.79 -9.52
CA ALA A 818 -69.94 51.09 -8.86
C ALA A 818 -70.03 51.38 -7.35
N ARG A 819 -68.90 51.26 -6.66
CA ARG A 819 -68.81 51.54 -5.22
C ARG A 819 -69.11 53.00 -4.87
N CYS A 820 -68.69 53.99 -5.65
CA CYS A 820 -68.96 55.38 -5.45
C CYS A 820 -70.47 55.63 -5.60
N ARG A 821 -71.21 55.03 -6.58
CA ARG A 821 -72.64 55.14 -6.74
C ARG A 821 -73.35 54.52 -5.55
N GLU A 822 -72.97 53.37 -5.10
CA GLU A 822 -73.55 52.71 -3.91
C GLU A 822 -73.42 53.56 -2.65
N LEU A 823 -72.18 53.97 -2.35
CA LEU A 823 -71.90 54.75 -1.16
C LEU A 823 -72.33 56.19 -1.19
N SER A 824 -72.54 56.71 -2.37
CA SER A 824 -73.29 58.02 -2.52
C SER A 824 -74.80 57.92 -2.22
N ALA A 825 -75.36 56.70 -2.52
CA ALA A 825 -76.78 56.46 -2.21
C ALA A 825 -77.01 56.05 -0.75
N ALA A 826 -76.06 55.29 -0.15
CA ALA A 826 -76.11 54.84 1.23
C ALA A 826 -74.74 55.11 1.91
N PRO A 827 -74.54 56.36 2.41
CA PRO A 827 -73.24 56.73 3.04
C PRO A 827 -72.90 55.87 4.25
N PRO A 828 -71.68 55.50 4.44
CA PRO A 828 -71.20 54.74 5.62
C PRO A 828 -71.28 55.59 6.88
N PRO A 829 -71.33 55.00 8.10
CA PRO A 829 -71.40 55.73 9.35
C PRO A 829 -70.18 56.67 9.57
N ALA A 830 -70.38 57.68 10.41
CA ALA A 830 -69.35 58.66 10.74
C ALA A 830 -68.17 57.97 11.40
N GLY A 831 -67.01 58.23 10.85
CA GLY A 831 -65.75 57.50 11.28
C GLY A 831 -65.44 56.27 10.46
N TRP A 832 -66.02 56.12 9.26
CA TRP A 832 -65.61 55.04 8.36
C TRP A 832 -64.08 54.99 8.15
N ASP A 833 -63.49 53.82 8.30
CA ASP A 833 -62.01 53.56 8.21
C ASP A 833 -61.52 53.48 6.78
N GLY A 834 -62.42 53.66 5.80
CA GLY A 834 -62.03 53.50 4.39
C GLY A 834 -61.94 52.07 3.90
N ILE A 835 -62.42 51.11 4.67
CA ILE A 835 -62.45 49.70 4.28
C ILE A 835 -63.84 49.38 3.74
N TYR A 836 -63.87 48.74 2.62
CA TYR A 836 -65.12 48.28 1.98
C TYR A 836 -65.32 46.76 2.21
N ASP A 837 -66.28 46.44 3.08
CA ASP A 837 -66.62 45.07 3.47
C ASP A 837 -67.64 44.38 2.54
N GLY A 838 -68.01 45.00 1.47
CA GLY A 838 -69.16 44.57 0.61
C GLY A 838 -68.85 43.55 -0.49
N ASP A 839 -67.67 43.09 -0.62
CA ASP A 839 -67.27 42.15 -1.69
C ASP A 839 -66.93 40.76 -1.20
#